data_14ba5a541f1064ff0fd36cd5bc3610c7
#
_entry.id   14ba5a541f1064ff0fd36cd5bc3610c7
#
_cell.length_a   1.000
_cell.length_b   1.000
_cell.length_c   1.000
_cell.angle_alpha   90.00
_cell.angle_beta   90.00
_cell.angle_gamma   90.00
#
_symmetry.space_group_name_H-M   'P 1'
#
loop_
_entity.id
_entity.type
_entity.pdbx_description
1 polymer ?
#
loop_
_entity_poly.entity_id
_entity_poly.type
_entity_poly.pdbx_seq_one_letter_code
_entity_poly.pdbx_strand_id
1 'polypeptide(L)'
;MNHLLESRVVYRVAGRDYRELIFFSFMAAALFIKFYFLEYEISRFVVRFPLSVAASAAISAAAVISVSLFWRRGRLPLALLLDFLLTGLVITDLLHMRYYSDLFTFHNLGLSAQVGEVSESVFALFSPRDLLYFIDIPLLYGYYRIFRRISVHPFFRRITSRRAAWSLLLFAAAAGVVAFHIAGYSKKVPGVLRSMWDRPAVCSNVGALTYHLADSWNTLTDWICRRPLSEAEMEDIREWYEEHLSKQRRPQGIFGVAEGRNLIVLQVESLQSFVVGLKVGGREVTPNLNAFIKEASLASEAYNQTGAGNSSDAEFLANASFYPAASGVAFTRFAGNRYAALPKALLDCGYRTLAMHGDRAGFWNRGRMYPALGFERFISKKDYVNDEAIGMGLSDKSFFRQSVEMLSKEPQPFYSFMVTLTSHYPFSFPKLLAQAGFDTGEYSGTVVGSYLSAIHYFDREFGAFIKGLKKAGLYDKSVIALYGDHNAIPRWDSPTLSRLLGIDFTKDHHWRYVQRVPLVINVPGVKKLAWNQKMALGLANLPRTLALLLGVDFESGLGSDIFDAAEAPVIFRNGSYVVGKIFVEPAKKSAVHVESGEARDYAAYAEMTERVRKTLDVSDKILEYDLMPKILRK
;
A
#
# COMPACT_ATOMS: atom_id res chain seq x y z
N MET A 1 53.15 19.75 24.80
CA MET A 1 52.80 20.97 24.05
C MET A 1 53.48 21.06 22.68
N ASN A 2 54.70 20.52 22.50
CA ASN A 2 55.38 20.54 21.18
C ASN A 2 54.83 19.56 20.15
N HIS A 3 54.33 18.40 20.52
CA HIS A 3 53.70 17.45 19.57
C HIS A 3 52.40 17.91 18.91
N LEU A 4 51.69 18.88 19.53
CA LEU A 4 50.49 19.51 18.95
C LEU A 4 50.82 20.62 17.93
N LEU A 5 52.05 21.13 17.95
CA LEU A 5 52.54 22.12 16.99
C LEU A 5 53.03 21.45 15.69
N GLU A 6 53.64 20.30 15.80
CA GLU A 6 54.09 19.53 14.61
C GLU A 6 52.92 18.99 13.77
N SER A 7 51.78 18.64 14.39
CA SER A 7 50.58 18.28 13.65
C SER A 7 49.98 19.45 12.84
N ARG A 8 50.29 20.71 13.20
CA ARG A 8 49.90 21.89 12.43
C ARG A 8 50.67 22.05 11.12
N VAL A 9 51.87 21.50 11.03
CA VAL A 9 52.76 21.65 9.85
C VAL A 9 52.42 20.61 8.75
N VAL A 10 52.04 19.39 9.14
CA VAL A 10 51.78 18.31 8.21
C VAL A 10 50.57 18.56 7.31
N TYR A 11 49.59 19.36 7.75
CA TYR A 11 48.39 19.67 6.95
C TYR A 11 48.48 20.93 6.08
N ARG A 12 49.66 21.61 6.05
CA ARG A 12 49.91 22.79 5.24
C ARG A 12 50.91 22.50 4.10
N VAL A 13 50.60 21.51 3.26
CA VAL A 13 51.32 21.39 1.99
C VAL A 13 50.63 22.32 1.00
N ALA A 14 51.33 23.33 0.50
CA ALA A 14 50.90 24.25 -0.57
C ALA A 14 49.69 25.17 -0.21
N GLY A 15 49.52 25.64 1.02
CA GLY A 15 48.51 26.67 1.32
C GLY A 15 47.05 26.27 1.23
N ARG A 16 46.75 24.98 1.07
CA ARG A 16 45.38 24.44 0.99
C ARG A 16 45.05 23.64 2.25
N ASP A 17 43.86 23.91 2.80
CA ASP A 17 43.33 23.11 3.91
C ASP A 17 42.46 21.96 3.38
N TYR A 18 42.90 20.74 3.53
CA TYR A 18 42.23 19.53 3.05
C TYR A 18 41.13 19.02 4.00
N ARG A 19 40.95 19.65 5.17
CA ARG A 19 40.00 19.19 6.20
C ARG A 19 38.56 19.18 5.71
N GLU A 20 38.14 20.24 5.04
CA GLU A 20 36.80 20.28 4.47
C GLU A 20 36.63 19.30 3.31
N LEU A 21 37.68 19.14 2.49
CA LEU A 21 37.67 18.14 1.43
C LEU A 21 37.47 16.73 2.00
N ILE A 22 38.19 16.41 3.10
CA ILE A 22 38.06 15.12 3.81
C ILE A 22 36.62 14.97 4.34
N PHE A 23 36.07 15.99 4.98
CA PHE A 23 34.68 15.97 5.48
C PHE A 23 33.67 15.66 4.37
N PHE A 24 33.71 16.42 3.28
CA PHE A 24 32.77 16.25 2.19
C PHE A 24 32.99 14.96 1.39
N SER A 25 34.24 14.50 1.25
CA SER A 25 34.54 13.21 0.61
C SER A 25 33.99 12.04 1.43
N PHE A 26 34.18 12.08 2.76
CA PHE A 26 33.63 11.06 3.64
C PHE A 26 32.09 11.05 3.61
N MET A 27 31.47 12.23 3.67
CA MET A 27 30.01 12.37 3.58
C MET A 27 29.47 11.88 2.24
N ALA A 28 30.13 12.21 1.13
CA ALA A 28 29.75 11.71 -0.19
C ALA A 28 29.84 10.18 -0.28
N ALA A 29 30.89 9.58 0.29
CA ALA A 29 31.04 8.13 0.36
C ALA A 29 29.95 7.50 1.24
N ALA A 30 29.64 8.10 2.40
CA ALA A 30 28.58 7.61 3.27
C ALA A 30 27.20 7.66 2.60
N LEU A 31 26.86 8.76 1.95
CA LEU A 31 25.61 8.89 1.18
C LEU A 31 25.55 7.88 0.02
N PHE A 32 26.68 7.65 -0.69
CA PHE A 32 26.74 6.61 -1.72
C PHE A 32 26.39 5.24 -1.14
N ILE A 33 26.99 4.88 -0.01
CA ILE A 33 26.75 3.59 0.67
C ILE A 33 25.29 3.47 1.09
N LYS A 34 24.70 4.52 1.68
CA LYS A 34 23.29 4.52 2.09
C LYS A 34 22.34 4.28 0.91
N PHE A 35 22.50 5.01 -0.19
CA PHE A 35 21.65 4.84 -1.37
C PHE A 35 21.90 3.50 -2.07
N TYR A 36 23.15 2.99 -2.06
CA TYR A 36 23.46 1.67 -2.61
C TYR A 36 22.68 0.57 -1.85
N PHE A 37 22.70 0.58 -0.52
CA PHE A 37 21.97 -0.42 0.25
C PHE A 37 20.46 -0.26 0.15
N LEU A 38 19.95 0.98 0.11
CA LEU A 38 18.53 1.22 -0.16
C LEU A 38 18.11 0.62 -1.51
N GLU A 39 18.81 0.92 -2.59
CA GLU A 39 18.45 0.41 -3.93
C GLU A 39 18.67 -1.10 -4.03
N TYR A 40 19.63 -1.66 -3.30
CA TYR A 40 19.82 -3.10 -3.17
C TYR A 40 18.58 -3.78 -2.54
N GLU A 41 18.02 -3.24 -1.47
CA GLU A 41 16.80 -3.74 -0.86
C GLU A 41 15.58 -3.55 -1.77
N ILE A 42 15.42 -2.38 -2.39
CA ILE A 42 14.32 -2.09 -3.32
C ILE A 42 14.33 -3.05 -4.52
N SER A 43 15.51 -3.32 -5.08
CA SER A 43 15.70 -4.21 -6.23
C SER A 43 15.68 -5.69 -5.85
N ARG A 44 15.35 -6.03 -4.61
CA ARG A 44 15.30 -7.39 -4.09
C ARG A 44 16.62 -8.13 -4.26
N PHE A 45 17.67 -7.50 -3.73
CA PHE A 45 19.04 -8.04 -3.71
C PHE A 45 19.72 -8.16 -5.09
N VAL A 46 19.20 -7.51 -6.12
CA VAL A 46 19.83 -7.40 -7.42
C VAL A 46 19.92 -5.93 -7.81
N VAL A 47 21.10 -5.34 -7.68
CA VAL A 47 21.34 -3.97 -8.22
C VAL A 47 21.44 -4.09 -9.75
N ARG A 48 20.32 -3.79 -10.41
CA ARG A 48 20.23 -3.92 -11.88
C ARG A 48 21.00 -2.83 -12.63
N PHE A 49 21.15 -1.66 -12.00
CA PHE A 49 21.81 -0.52 -12.64
C PHE A 49 22.71 0.24 -11.66
N PRO A 50 24.03 -0.03 -11.64
CA PRO A 50 24.97 0.77 -10.83
C PRO A 50 24.92 2.27 -11.10
N LEU A 51 24.43 2.65 -12.28
CA LEU A 51 24.29 4.04 -12.71
C LEU A 51 23.14 4.79 -11.98
N SER A 52 22.07 4.11 -11.57
CA SER A 52 20.99 4.72 -10.77
C SER A 52 21.47 5.11 -9.38
N VAL A 53 22.23 4.21 -8.74
CA VAL A 53 22.88 4.47 -7.46
C VAL A 53 23.90 5.59 -7.57
N ALA A 54 24.74 5.57 -8.62
CA ALA A 54 25.70 6.63 -8.89
C ALA A 54 25.03 7.99 -9.14
N ALA A 55 23.86 8.01 -9.80
CA ALA A 55 23.07 9.23 -10.00
C ALA A 55 22.54 9.77 -8.65
N SER A 56 21.93 8.94 -7.82
CA SER A 56 21.45 9.33 -6.48
C SER A 56 22.59 9.86 -5.60
N ALA A 57 23.72 9.18 -5.59
CA ALA A 57 24.91 9.60 -4.85
C ALA A 57 25.50 10.92 -5.39
N ALA A 58 25.58 11.08 -6.71
CA ALA A 58 26.08 12.30 -7.34
C ALA A 58 25.19 13.51 -7.05
N ILE A 59 23.85 13.34 -7.10
CA ILE A 59 22.90 14.41 -6.76
C ILE A 59 23.03 14.77 -5.29
N SER A 60 23.11 13.79 -4.39
CA SER A 60 23.26 14.01 -2.96
C SER A 60 24.54 14.77 -2.67
N ALA A 61 25.66 14.32 -3.23
CA ALA A 61 26.95 14.98 -3.09
C ALA A 61 26.93 16.40 -3.67
N ALA A 62 26.35 16.60 -4.86
CA ALA A 62 26.22 17.90 -5.49
C ALA A 62 25.36 18.86 -4.66
N ALA A 63 24.23 18.39 -4.11
CA ALA A 63 23.37 19.19 -3.23
C ALA A 63 24.12 19.63 -1.96
N VAL A 64 24.79 18.69 -1.29
CA VAL A 64 25.59 18.97 -0.10
C VAL A 64 26.72 19.94 -0.39
N ILE A 65 27.47 19.72 -1.46
CA ILE A 65 28.58 20.61 -1.88
C ILE A 65 28.05 21.99 -2.25
N SER A 66 26.95 22.08 -3.02
CA SER A 66 26.35 23.36 -3.41
C SER A 66 25.91 24.18 -2.20
N VAL A 67 25.19 23.57 -1.25
CA VAL A 67 24.80 24.21 0.00
C VAL A 67 26.05 24.69 0.76
N SER A 68 27.10 23.88 0.82
CA SER A 68 28.34 24.22 1.51
C SER A 68 29.07 25.43 0.91
N LEU A 69 28.91 25.63 -0.38
CA LEU A 69 29.60 26.71 -1.12
C LEU A 69 28.83 28.03 -1.10
N PHE A 70 27.49 27.98 -1.07
CA PHE A 70 26.66 29.20 -1.03
C PHE A 70 26.50 29.79 0.38
N TRP A 71 26.63 28.98 1.46
CA TRP A 71 26.42 29.43 2.82
C TRP A 71 27.74 29.77 3.53
N ARG A 72 27.96 31.03 3.85
CA ARG A 72 29.24 31.50 4.44
C ARG A 72 29.45 31.12 5.91
N ARG A 73 28.35 30.98 6.68
CA ARG A 73 28.37 30.61 8.12
C ARG A 73 27.48 29.40 8.34
N GLY A 74 27.98 28.39 9.05
CA GLY A 74 27.17 27.22 9.40
C GLY A 74 27.06 26.14 8.31
N ARG A 75 27.89 26.15 7.26
CA ARG A 75 27.83 25.17 6.16
C ARG A 75 28.03 23.72 6.60
N LEU A 76 28.91 23.43 7.56
CA LEU A 76 29.08 22.07 8.08
C LEU A 76 27.89 21.60 8.89
N PRO A 77 27.32 22.38 9.84
CA PRO A 77 26.03 22.01 10.43
C PRO A 77 24.89 21.83 9.44
N LEU A 78 24.84 22.68 8.40
CA LEU A 78 23.81 22.54 7.36
C LEU A 78 24.02 21.28 6.52
N ALA A 79 25.27 20.92 6.22
CA ALA A 79 25.59 19.66 5.54
C ALA A 79 25.20 18.43 6.38
N LEU A 80 25.47 18.47 7.70
CA LEU A 80 25.03 17.43 8.63
C LEU A 80 23.50 17.34 8.73
N LEU A 81 22.80 18.47 8.73
CA LEU A 81 21.35 18.50 8.71
C LEU A 81 20.81 17.86 7.41
N LEU A 82 21.40 18.19 6.27
CA LEU A 82 21.01 17.62 5.00
C LEU A 82 21.25 16.09 4.94
N ASP A 83 22.40 15.64 5.46
CA ASP A 83 22.69 14.21 5.58
C ASP A 83 21.69 13.51 6.50
N PHE A 84 21.35 14.11 7.65
CA PHE A 84 20.31 13.59 8.54
C PHE A 84 18.94 13.48 7.86
N LEU A 85 18.52 14.50 7.10
CA LEU A 85 17.26 14.49 6.37
C LEU A 85 17.24 13.42 5.26
N LEU A 86 18.35 13.27 4.52
CA LEU A 86 18.48 12.23 3.48
C LEU A 86 18.50 10.84 4.12
N THR A 87 19.15 10.68 5.27
CA THR A 87 19.11 9.40 6.02
C THR A 87 17.68 9.08 6.49
N GLY A 88 16.97 10.09 6.99
CA GLY A 88 15.54 9.96 7.35
C GLY A 88 14.69 9.49 6.17
N LEU A 89 14.94 10.04 4.97
CA LEU A 89 14.25 9.62 3.75
C LEU A 89 14.56 8.16 3.40
N VAL A 90 15.84 7.75 3.47
CA VAL A 90 16.26 6.35 3.25
C VAL A 90 15.54 5.40 4.21
N ILE A 91 15.51 5.73 5.51
CA ILE A 91 14.80 4.90 6.51
C ILE A 91 13.30 4.85 6.23
N THR A 92 12.70 5.97 5.85
CA THR A 92 11.28 6.01 5.49
C THR A 92 10.98 5.08 4.33
N ASP A 93 11.79 5.10 3.27
CA ASP A 93 11.63 4.19 2.14
C ASP A 93 11.82 2.73 2.53
N LEU A 94 12.81 2.41 3.35
CA LEU A 94 13.03 1.04 3.84
C LEU A 94 11.82 0.52 4.62
N LEU A 95 11.25 1.31 5.51
CA LEU A 95 10.07 0.93 6.27
C LEU A 95 8.83 0.79 5.37
N HIS A 96 8.65 1.69 4.41
CA HIS A 96 7.59 1.61 3.41
C HIS A 96 7.73 0.34 2.54
N MET A 97 8.93 0.05 2.06
CA MET A 97 9.19 -1.17 1.29
C MET A 97 8.89 -2.45 2.08
N ARG A 98 9.23 -2.46 3.36
CA ARG A 98 8.99 -3.63 4.23
C ARG A 98 7.50 -3.86 4.49
N TYR A 99 6.72 -2.80 4.63
CA TYR A 99 5.29 -2.88 4.98
C TYR A 99 4.39 -2.92 3.74
N TYR A 100 4.56 -1.94 2.84
CA TYR A 100 3.69 -1.76 1.68
C TYR A 100 4.22 -2.44 0.41
N SER A 101 5.48 -2.91 0.38
CA SER A 101 6.20 -3.30 -0.84
C SER A 101 6.22 -2.20 -1.90
N ASP A 102 6.17 -0.95 -1.44
CA ASP A 102 6.17 0.27 -2.26
C ASP A 102 7.03 1.36 -1.60
N LEU A 103 7.32 2.44 -2.31
CA LEU A 103 8.12 3.56 -1.82
C LEU A 103 7.24 4.66 -1.22
N PHE A 104 7.84 5.42 -0.30
CA PHE A 104 7.22 6.62 0.23
C PHE A 104 6.95 7.65 -0.89
N THR A 105 5.81 8.33 -0.81
CA THR A 105 5.44 9.46 -1.68
C THR A 105 5.08 10.67 -0.83
N PHE A 106 5.43 11.87 -1.29
CA PHE A 106 5.13 13.12 -0.58
C PHE A 106 3.62 13.39 -0.45
N HIS A 107 2.79 12.76 -1.26
CA HIS A 107 1.33 12.77 -1.05
C HIS A 107 0.91 12.13 0.28
N ASN A 108 1.74 11.24 0.84
CA ASN A 108 1.48 10.60 2.14
C ASN A 108 1.82 11.49 3.35
N LEU A 109 2.41 12.67 3.16
CA LEU A 109 2.68 13.59 4.27
C LEU A 109 1.43 13.96 5.07
N GLY A 110 0.25 13.98 4.44
CA GLY A 110 -1.02 14.17 5.14
C GLY A 110 -1.35 13.09 6.18
N LEU A 111 -0.70 11.92 6.11
CA LEU A 111 -0.87 10.82 7.07
C LEU A 111 0.09 10.91 8.27
N SER A 112 1.03 11.85 8.27
CA SER A 112 2.05 11.98 9.34
C SER A 112 1.44 12.13 10.74
N ALA A 113 0.28 12.74 10.87
CA ALA A 113 -0.45 12.84 12.14
C ALA A 113 -0.92 11.49 12.70
N GLN A 114 -1.00 10.45 11.85
CA GLN A 114 -1.46 9.11 12.23
C GLN A 114 -0.30 8.16 12.62
N VAL A 115 0.96 8.57 12.37
CA VAL A 115 2.16 7.74 12.65
C VAL A 115 2.25 7.33 14.12
N GLY A 116 1.82 8.20 15.05
CA GLY A 116 1.78 7.88 16.48
C GLY A 116 0.85 6.69 16.81
N GLU A 117 -0.20 6.48 16.03
CA GLU A 117 -1.18 5.42 16.24
C GLU A 117 -0.67 4.03 15.78
N VAL A 118 0.21 4.04 14.77
CA VAL A 118 0.85 2.82 14.23
C VAL A 118 2.29 2.65 14.71
N SER A 119 2.70 3.38 15.76
CA SER A 119 4.09 3.39 16.22
C SER A 119 4.62 1.99 16.54
N GLU A 120 3.83 1.12 17.18
CA GLU A 120 4.23 -0.27 17.46
C GLU A 120 4.51 -1.06 16.18
N SER A 121 3.67 -0.89 15.16
CA SER A 121 3.88 -1.52 13.84
C SER A 121 5.13 -0.99 13.15
N VAL A 122 5.37 0.33 13.22
CA VAL A 122 6.57 0.97 12.65
C VAL A 122 7.83 0.48 13.37
N PHE A 123 7.82 0.42 14.71
CA PHE A 123 8.96 -0.10 15.50
C PHE A 123 9.22 -1.58 15.21
N ALA A 124 8.19 -2.39 14.97
CA ALA A 124 8.35 -3.81 14.64
C ALA A 124 9.01 -4.03 13.25
N LEU A 125 8.89 -3.06 12.34
CA LEU A 125 9.55 -3.09 11.03
C LEU A 125 11.02 -2.64 11.10
N PHE A 126 11.41 -1.94 12.16
CA PHE A 126 12.75 -1.42 12.32
C PHE A 126 13.71 -2.55 12.71
N SER A 127 14.77 -2.72 11.96
CA SER A 127 15.86 -3.66 12.27
C SER A 127 17.00 -2.95 13.01
N PRO A 128 17.64 -3.57 14.00
CA PRO A 128 18.84 -2.99 14.63
C PRO A 128 19.93 -2.62 13.63
N ARG A 129 19.99 -3.30 12.46
CA ARG A 129 20.93 -2.98 11.37
C ARG A 129 20.63 -1.63 10.73
N ASP A 130 19.42 -1.10 10.84
CA ASP A 130 19.06 0.22 10.29
C ASP A 130 19.79 1.36 11.01
N LEU A 131 20.24 1.12 12.25
CA LEU A 131 21.10 2.07 12.98
C LEU A 131 22.43 2.34 12.25
N LEU A 132 22.89 1.41 11.42
CA LEU A 132 24.13 1.60 10.62
C LEU A 132 24.00 2.74 9.62
N TYR A 133 22.79 3.07 9.16
CA TYR A 133 22.56 4.23 8.28
C TYR A 133 22.83 5.58 8.96
N PHE A 134 22.88 5.62 10.29
CA PHE A 134 23.15 6.82 11.06
C PHE A 134 24.59 6.95 11.56
N ILE A 135 25.44 5.93 11.37
CA ILE A 135 26.77 5.84 12.01
C ILE A 135 27.74 6.95 11.56
N ASP A 136 27.59 7.45 10.36
CA ASP A 136 28.42 8.53 9.82
C ASP A 136 28.09 9.89 10.44
N ILE A 137 26.85 10.14 10.86
CA ILE A 137 26.42 11.42 11.45
C ILE A 137 27.20 11.76 12.73
N PRO A 138 27.27 10.88 13.75
CA PRO A 138 28.09 11.16 14.93
C PRO A 138 29.59 11.24 14.61
N LEU A 139 30.09 10.47 13.63
CA LEU A 139 31.49 10.53 13.20
C LEU A 139 31.80 11.89 12.54
N LEU A 140 30.96 12.34 11.62
CA LEU A 140 31.07 13.66 10.97
C LEU A 140 30.90 14.79 11.96
N TYR A 141 29.97 14.66 12.92
CA TYR A 141 29.79 15.66 13.98
C TYR A 141 31.00 15.72 14.91
N GLY A 142 31.57 14.58 15.31
CA GLY A 142 32.80 14.50 16.09
C GLY A 142 33.97 15.16 15.36
N TYR A 143 34.13 14.84 14.06
CA TYR A 143 35.10 15.51 13.21
C TYR A 143 34.91 17.03 13.18
N TYR A 144 33.69 17.51 12.95
CA TYR A 144 33.33 18.93 12.98
C TYR A 144 33.69 19.60 14.33
N ARG A 145 33.37 18.95 15.47
CA ARG A 145 33.64 19.47 16.81
C ARG A 145 35.13 19.61 17.09
N ILE A 146 35.94 18.63 16.67
CA ILE A 146 37.39 18.64 16.80
C ILE A 146 37.98 19.80 16.01
N PHE A 147 37.62 19.94 14.75
CA PHE A 147 38.17 20.96 13.87
C PHE A 147 37.68 22.37 14.18
N ARG A 148 36.44 22.54 14.67
CA ARG A 148 35.94 23.84 15.15
C ARG A 148 36.75 24.37 16.31
N ARG A 149 37.24 23.50 17.21
CA ARG A 149 38.07 23.92 18.37
C ARG A 149 39.50 24.29 17.97
N ILE A 150 40.01 23.73 16.89
CA ILE A 150 41.40 23.94 16.44
C ILE A 150 41.51 25.10 15.45
N SER A 151 40.43 25.45 14.75
CA SER A 151 40.42 26.50 13.73
C SER A 151 40.07 27.85 14.30
N VAL A 152 41.06 28.68 14.55
CA VAL A 152 40.93 30.09 15.01
C VAL A 152 40.65 31.04 13.83
N HIS A 153 40.78 30.61 12.59
CA HIS A 153 40.55 31.42 11.41
C HIS A 153 39.41 30.94 10.55
N PRO A 154 38.52 31.86 10.08
CA PRO A 154 37.46 31.52 9.14
C PRO A 154 38.09 31.17 7.78
N PHE A 155 38.15 29.88 7.47
CA PHE A 155 38.94 29.33 6.38
C PHE A 155 38.45 29.74 4.98
N PHE A 156 37.20 30.21 4.82
CA PHE A 156 36.67 30.67 3.56
C PHE A 156 36.17 32.12 3.63
N ARG A 157 37.09 33.05 3.43
CA ARG A 157 36.74 34.46 3.45
C ARG A 157 36.06 34.99 2.20
N ARG A 158 36.14 34.28 1.06
CA ARG A 158 35.46 34.66 -0.20
C ARG A 158 35.16 33.41 -1.04
N ILE A 159 33.92 33.32 -1.55
CA ILE A 159 33.64 32.47 -2.70
C ILE A 159 34.38 33.07 -3.89
N THR A 160 35.44 32.42 -4.35
CA THR A 160 36.08 32.82 -5.60
C THR A 160 35.21 32.39 -6.78
N SER A 161 35.20 33.19 -7.86
CA SER A 161 34.49 32.87 -9.08
C SER A 161 34.78 31.44 -9.60
N ARG A 162 36.02 30.98 -9.39
CA ARG A 162 36.41 29.58 -9.72
C ARG A 162 35.66 28.51 -8.91
N ARG A 163 35.39 28.73 -7.62
CA ARG A 163 34.68 27.76 -6.78
C ARG A 163 33.20 27.71 -7.10
N ALA A 164 32.59 28.88 -7.34
CA ALA A 164 31.22 28.93 -7.85
C ALA A 164 31.09 28.22 -9.20
N ALA A 165 32.08 28.42 -10.10
CA ALA A 165 32.11 27.74 -11.38
C ALA A 165 32.24 26.19 -11.24
N TRP A 166 33.11 25.70 -10.34
CA TRP A 166 33.21 24.25 -10.07
C TRP A 166 31.95 23.65 -9.47
N SER A 167 31.26 24.39 -8.57
CA SER A 167 29.96 23.94 -8.03
C SER A 167 28.87 23.86 -9.08
N LEU A 168 28.80 24.89 -9.92
CA LEU A 168 27.87 24.92 -11.05
C LEU A 168 28.18 23.82 -12.06
N LEU A 169 29.45 23.53 -12.31
CA LEU A 169 29.86 22.44 -13.19
C LEU A 169 29.48 21.08 -12.63
N LEU A 170 29.73 20.84 -11.33
CA LEU A 170 29.34 19.59 -10.65
C LEU A 170 27.82 19.42 -10.61
N PHE A 171 27.10 20.49 -10.34
CA PHE A 171 25.63 20.48 -10.37
C PHE A 171 25.11 20.21 -11.78
N ALA A 172 25.67 20.88 -12.79
CA ALA A 172 25.31 20.66 -14.19
C ALA A 172 25.64 19.22 -14.65
N ALA A 173 26.78 18.68 -14.23
CA ALA A 173 27.14 17.29 -14.52
C ALA A 173 26.18 16.29 -13.85
N ALA A 174 25.83 16.50 -12.58
CA ALA A 174 24.84 15.68 -11.88
C ALA A 174 23.45 15.80 -12.53
N ALA A 175 23.01 17.01 -12.88
CA ALA A 175 21.77 17.25 -13.59
C ALA A 175 21.78 16.59 -14.99
N GLY A 176 22.92 16.62 -15.69
CA GLY A 176 23.11 15.94 -16.98
C GLY A 176 22.98 14.41 -16.87
N VAL A 177 23.55 13.80 -15.84
CA VAL A 177 23.42 12.35 -15.57
C VAL A 177 21.95 11.99 -15.29
N VAL A 178 21.27 12.79 -14.49
CA VAL A 178 19.84 12.59 -14.18
C VAL A 178 18.99 12.74 -15.44
N ALA A 179 19.21 13.82 -16.21
CA ALA A 179 18.46 14.08 -17.43
C ALA A 179 18.68 12.95 -18.47
N PHE A 180 19.91 12.45 -18.59
CA PHE A 180 20.22 11.31 -19.46
C PHE A 180 19.46 10.05 -19.05
N HIS A 181 19.42 9.74 -17.74
CA HIS A 181 18.70 8.57 -17.21
C HIS A 181 17.18 8.71 -17.39
N ILE A 182 16.64 9.87 -17.06
CA ILE A 182 15.21 10.20 -17.28
C ILE A 182 14.84 10.04 -18.75
N ALA A 183 15.62 10.62 -19.66
CA ALA A 183 15.36 10.56 -21.08
C ALA A 183 15.42 9.11 -21.62
N GLY A 184 16.41 8.34 -21.17
CA GLY A 184 16.57 6.94 -21.55
C GLY A 184 15.41 6.05 -21.07
N TYR A 185 14.94 6.27 -19.85
CA TYR A 185 13.83 5.51 -19.27
C TYR A 185 12.48 5.95 -19.83
N SER A 186 12.23 7.24 -19.97
CA SER A 186 10.99 7.79 -20.55
C SER A 186 10.77 7.42 -22.00
N LYS A 187 11.86 7.21 -22.79
CA LYS A 187 11.76 6.65 -24.15
C LYS A 187 11.25 5.22 -24.17
N LYS A 188 11.61 4.42 -23.14
CA LYS A 188 11.17 3.01 -23.03
C LYS A 188 9.75 2.89 -22.49
N VAL A 189 9.37 3.78 -21.57
CA VAL A 189 8.06 3.79 -20.91
C VAL A 189 7.54 5.23 -20.85
N PRO A 190 6.84 5.70 -21.89
CA PRO A 190 6.31 7.06 -21.94
C PRO A 190 5.40 7.37 -20.76
N GLY A 191 5.54 8.55 -20.16
CA GLY A 191 4.70 9.02 -19.04
C GLY A 191 5.00 8.38 -17.68
N VAL A 192 5.96 7.47 -17.58
CA VAL A 192 6.24 6.69 -16.35
C VAL A 192 6.59 7.56 -15.13
N LEU A 193 7.27 8.68 -15.32
CA LEU A 193 7.62 9.61 -14.24
C LEU A 193 6.43 10.46 -13.77
N ARG A 194 5.37 10.54 -14.56
CA ARG A 194 4.12 11.20 -14.16
C ARG A 194 3.18 10.21 -13.48
N SER A 195 3.00 9.03 -14.07
CA SER A 195 2.07 8.01 -13.54
C SER A 195 2.63 7.25 -12.34
N MET A 196 3.94 6.98 -12.31
CA MET A 196 4.66 6.27 -11.24
C MET A 196 3.92 5.02 -10.73
N TRP A 197 3.30 4.24 -11.60
CA TRP A 197 2.47 3.09 -11.20
C TRP A 197 3.26 2.01 -10.48
N ASP A 198 4.51 1.77 -10.89
CA ASP A 198 5.45 0.86 -10.22
C ASP A 198 6.64 1.67 -9.70
N ARG A 199 6.49 2.24 -8.50
CA ARG A 199 7.51 3.10 -7.87
C ARG A 199 8.82 2.39 -7.63
N PRO A 200 8.84 1.13 -7.11
CA PRO A 200 10.08 0.37 -7.01
C PRO A 200 10.81 0.19 -8.34
N ALA A 201 10.07 -0.10 -9.44
CA ALA A 201 10.66 -0.21 -10.77
C ALA A 201 11.18 1.15 -11.28
N VAL A 202 10.45 2.24 -11.05
CA VAL A 202 10.90 3.60 -11.38
C VAL A 202 12.20 3.91 -10.62
N CYS A 203 12.21 3.74 -9.30
CA CYS A 203 13.37 3.99 -8.46
C CYS A 203 14.59 3.19 -8.92
N SER A 204 14.43 1.89 -9.18
CA SER A 204 15.52 1.02 -9.65
C SER A 204 16.09 1.43 -11.01
N ASN A 205 15.35 2.19 -11.82
CA ASN A 205 15.81 2.65 -13.13
C ASN A 205 16.40 4.06 -13.10
N VAL A 206 15.89 4.97 -12.25
CA VAL A 206 16.33 6.39 -12.25
C VAL A 206 17.05 6.81 -10.96
N GLY A 207 17.07 5.95 -9.95
CA GLY A 207 17.65 6.22 -8.64
C GLY A 207 16.65 6.81 -7.65
N ALA A 208 16.83 6.49 -6.36
CA ALA A 208 15.91 6.87 -5.29
C ALA A 208 15.72 8.39 -5.19
N LEU A 209 16.79 9.16 -5.23
CA LEU A 209 16.68 10.62 -5.11
C LEU A 209 16.03 11.27 -6.33
N THR A 210 16.29 10.74 -7.54
CA THR A 210 15.61 11.20 -8.77
C THR A 210 14.11 10.90 -8.70
N TYR A 211 13.75 9.71 -8.20
CA TYR A 211 12.36 9.34 -7.95
C TYR A 211 11.69 10.36 -7.02
N HIS A 212 12.29 10.65 -5.86
CA HIS A 212 11.73 11.62 -4.90
C HIS A 212 11.65 13.04 -5.44
N LEU A 213 12.62 13.48 -6.24
CA LEU A 213 12.54 14.78 -6.92
C LEU A 213 11.37 14.84 -7.89
N ALA A 214 11.15 13.79 -8.68
CA ALA A 214 10.02 13.69 -9.60
C ALA A 214 8.68 13.59 -8.85
N ASP A 215 8.60 12.82 -7.76
CA ASP A 215 7.41 12.70 -6.92
C ASP A 215 7.07 14.03 -6.23
N SER A 216 8.08 14.73 -5.69
CA SER A 216 7.91 16.07 -5.12
C SER A 216 7.39 17.07 -6.15
N TRP A 217 7.95 17.03 -7.38
CA TRP A 217 7.51 17.86 -8.48
C TRP A 217 6.07 17.56 -8.89
N ASN A 218 5.72 16.29 -9.02
CA ASN A 218 4.36 15.87 -9.32
C ASN A 218 3.38 16.32 -8.22
N THR A 219 3.73 16.09 -6.96
CA THR A 219 2.93 16.51 -5.79
C THR A 219 2.69 18.02 -5.81
N LEU A 220 3.74 18.80 -6.05
CA LEU A 220 3.67 20.26 -6.09
C LEU A 220 2.82 20.75 -7.29
N THR A 221 3.02 20.18 -8.46
CA THR A 221 2.26 20.54 -9.66
C THR A 221 0.79 20.14 -9.55
N ASP A 222 0.48 19.01 -8.94
CA ASP A 222 -0.89 18.59 -8.67
C ASP A 222 -1.58 19.55 -7.70
N TRP A 223 -0.84 20.12 -6.76
CA TRP A 223 -1.36 21.08 -5.80
C TRP A 223 -1.54 22.49 -6.37
N ILE A 224 -0.58 22.97 -7.19
CA ILE A 224 -0.55 24.37 -7.69
C ILE A 224 -1.23 24.52 -9.05
N CYS A 225 -1.06 23.53 -9.95
CA CYS A 225 -1.28 23.71 -11.39
C CYS A 225 -2.13 22.57 -11.99
N ARG A 226 -3.15 22.07 -11.26
CA ARG A 226 -4.03 21.06 -11.87
C ARG A 226 -4.76 21.67 -13.06
N ARG A 227 -4.34 21.29 -14.28
CA ARG A 227 -4.99 21.76 -15.49
C ARG A 227 -6.41 21.15 -15.59
N PRO A 228 -7.44 21.91 -15.96
CA PRO A 228 -8.75 21.33 -16.24
C PRO A 228 -8.66 20.35 -17.43
N LEU A 229 -9.51 19.33 -17.43
CA LEU A 229 -9.66 18.45 -18.59
C LEU A 229 -10.28 19.24 -19.74
N SER A 230 -9.81 18.97 -20.97
CA SER A 230 -10.48 19.46 -22.17
C SER A 230 -11.81 18.73 -22.40
N GLU A 231 -12.69 19.31 -23.18
CA GLU A 231 -13.97 18.68 -23.55
C GLU A 231 -13.76 17.34 -24.25
N ALA A 232 -12.75 17.25 -25.13
CA ALA A 232 -12.39 16.01 -25.83
C ALA A 232 -11.91 14.91 -24.85
N GLU A 233 -11.11 15.27 -23.82
CA GLU A 233 -10.68 14.31 -22.80
C GLU A 233 -11.86 13.86 -21.93
N MET A 234 -12.81 14.73 -21.63
CA MET A 234 -14.02 14.39 -20.91
C MET A 234 -14.90 13.42 -21.71
N GLU A 235 -15.06 13.69 -23.03
CA GLU A 235 -15.86 12.83 -23.88
C GLU A 235 -15.22 11.44 -24.07
N ASP A 236 -13.90 11.37 -24.28
CA ASP A 236 -13.15 10.10 -24.35
C ASP A 236 -13.33 9.24 -23.06
N ILE A 237 -13.33 9.89 -21.88
CA ILE A 237 -13.58 9.20 -20.62
C ILE A 237 -15.03 8.71 -20.53
N ARG A 238 -16.00 9.54 -20.95
CA ARG A 238 -17.42 9.20 -20.92
C ARG A 238 -17.72 8.03 -21.85
N GLU A 239 -17.31 8.12 -23.11
CA GLU A 239 -17.49 7.08 -24.11
C GLU A 239 -16.87 5.75 -23.65
N TRP A 240 -15.64 5.80 -23.16
CA TRP A 240 -14.97 4.61 -22.62
C TRP A 240 -15.73 4.01 -21.43
N TYR A 241 -16.24 4.85 -20.52
CA TYR A 241 -16.95 4.41 -19.34
C TYR A 241 -18.31 3.79 -19.70
N GLU A 242 -19.04 4.41 -20.62
CA GLU A 242 -20.32 3.88 -21.15
C GLU A 242 -20.10 2.56 -21.88
N GLU A 243 -19.07 2.45 -22.71
CA GLU A 243 -18.70 1.20 -23.37
C GLU A 243 -18.35 0.11 -22.32
N HIS A 244 -17.60 0.48 -21.29
CA HIS A 244 -17.25 -0.44 -20.21
C HIS A 244 -18.50 -0.97 -19.49
N LEU A 245 -19.45 -0.10 -19.16
CA LEU A 245 -20.71 -0.50 -18.52
C LEU A 245 -21.61 -1.33 -19.46
N SER A 246 -21.68 -1.00 -20.75
CA SER A 246 -22.51 -1.73 -21.73
C SER A 246 -22.10 -3.18 -21.93
N LYS A 247 -20.82 -3.50 -21.72
CA LYS A 247 -20.29 -4.87 -21.81
C LYS A 247 -20.64 -5.75 -20.61
N GLN A 248 -21.20 -5.16 -19.55
CA GLN A 248 -21.52 -5.89 -18.33
C GLN A 248 -22.90 -6.56 -18.48
N ARG A 249 -22.93 -7.86 -18.30
CA ARG A 249 -24.14 -8.68 -18.45
C ARG A 249 -24.89 -8.78 -17.11
N ARG A 250 -26.20 -9.10 -17.21
CA ARG A 250 -27.01 -9.50 -16.05
C ARG A 250 -27.29 -11.01 -16.20
N PRO A 251 -26.58 -11.86 -15.45
CA PRO A 251 -26.80 -13.30 -15.53
C PRO A 251 -28.22 -13.65 -15.08
N GLN A 252 -28.93 -14.42 -15.92
CA GLN A 252 -30.29 -14.85 -15.60
C GLN A 252 -30.33 -15.74 -14.36
N GLY A 253 -31.32 -15.53 -13.50
CA GLY A 253 -31.56 -16.33 -12.29
C GLY A 253 -30.65 -15.99 -11.10
N ILE A 254 -29.80 -14.97 -11.22
CA ILE A 254 -28.94 -14.48 -10.12
C ILE A 254 -29.39 -13.11 -9.64
N PHE A 255 -29.85 -12.23 -10.55
CA PHE A 255 -30.31 -10.90 -10.20
C PHE A 255 -31.50 -10.98 -9.22
N GLY A 256 -31.38 -10.33 -8.07
CA GLY A 256 -32.41 -10.27 -7.04
C GLY A 256 -32.63 -11.54 -6.22
N VAL A 257 -31.75 -12.56 -6.34
CA VAL A 257 -31.90 -13.82 -5.58
C VAL A 257 -31.92 -13.61 -4.06
N ALA A 258 -31.43 -12.49 -3.60
CA ALA A 258 -31.40 -12.08 -2.19
C ALA A 258 -32.10 -10.72 -1.97
N GLU A 259 -33.03 -10.34 -2.84
CA GLU A 259 -33.77 -9.07 -2.73
C GLU A 259 -34.46 -8.95 -1.37
N GLY A 260 -34.41 -7.75 -0.77
CA GLY A 260 -35.00 -7.43 0.54
C GLY A 260 -34.25 -8.00 1.75
N ARG A 261 -33.17 -8.74 1.57
CA ARG A 261 -32.33 -9.24 2.66
C ARG A 261 -31.36 -8.15 3.14
N ASN A 262 -30.96 -8.23 4.41
CA ASN A 262 -29.86 -7.42 4.91
C ASN A 262 -28.56 -7.82 4.20
N LEU A 263 -27.59 -6.92 4.15
CA LEU A 263 -26.23 -7.17 3.71
C LEU A 263 -25.26 -6.92 4.88
N ILE A 264 -24.48 -7.91 5.23
CA ILE A 264 -23.37 -7.80 6.20
C ILE A 264 -22.09 -8.12 5.45
N VAL A 265 -21.20 -7.14 5.33
CA VAL A 265 -19.88 -7.32 4.72
C VAL A 265 -18.81 -7.21 5.79
N LEU A 266 -18.00 -8.25 5.96
CA LEU A 266 -16.84 -8.27 6.85
C LEU A 266 -15.57 -8.11 6.05
N GLN A 267 -14.89 -6.98 6.22
CA GLN A 267 -13.49 -6.84 5.87
C GLN A 267 -12.65 -7.34 7.04
N VAL A 268 -11.88 -8.39 6.80
CA VAL A 268 -11.05 -9.01 7.84
C VAL A 268 -9.62 -8.56 7.68
N GLU A 269 -9.13 -7.85 8.68
CA GLU A 269 -7.75 -7.33 8.75
C GLU A 269 -6.73 -8.45 8.54
N SER A 270 -5.86 -8.27 7.54
CA SER A 270 -4.71 -9.14 7.26
C SER A 270 -5.04 -10.62 6.96
N LEU A 271 -6.26 -10.96 6.56
CA LEU A 271 -6.65 -12.35 6.32
C LEU A 271 -6.23 -12.81 4.92
N GLN A 272 -5.26 -13.74 4.85
CA GLN A 272 -4.78 -14.34 3.60
C GLN A 272 -5.40 -15.72 3.35
N SER A 273 -5.56 -16.10 2.08
CA SER A 273 -6.24 -17.36 1.70
C SER A 273 -5.53 -18.62 2.20
N PHE A 274 -4.22 -18.60 2.37
CA PHE A 274 -3.46 -19.81 2.73
C PHE A 274 -3.81 -20.37 4.12
N VAL A 275 -4.42 -19.57 5.01
CA VAL A 275 -4.82 -20.04 6.35
C VAL A 275 -6.12 -20.87 6.32
N VAL A 276 -6.90 -20.76 5.24
CA VAL A 276 -8.14 -21.53 5.07
C VAL A 276 -7.80 -23.01 4.86
N GLY A 277 -8.27 -23.86 5.77
CA GLY A 277 -7.97 -25.29 5.75
C GLY A 277 -6.56 -25.66 6.25
N LEU A 278 -5.72 -24.67 6.59
CA LEU A 278 -4.38 -24.92 7.11
C LEU A 278 -4.43 -25.58 8.48
N LYS A 279 -3.55 -26.57 8.70
CA LYS A 279 -3.36 -27.23 10.00
C LYS A 279 -1.92 -27.06 10.47
N VAL A 280 -1.76 -26.75 11.75
CA VAL A 280 -0.46 -26.73 12.44
C VAL A 280 -0.56 -27.64 13.65
N GLY A 281 0.38 -28.58 13.78
CA GLY A 281 0.30 -29.60 14.85
C GLY A 281 -1.00 -30.42 14.84
N GLY A 282 -1.60 -30.63 13.66
CA GLY A 282 -2.89 -31.33 13.49
C GLY A 282 -4.15 -30.50 13.79
N ARG A 283 -4.01 -29.27 14.30
CA ARG A 283 -5.13 -28.36 14.63
C ARG A 283 -5.37 -27.37 13.50
N GLU A 284 -6.63 -27.15 13.13
CA GLU A 284 -7.01 -26.16 12.13
C GLU A 284 -6.77 -24.73 12.66
N VAL A 285 -6.21 -23.87 11.81
CA VAL A 285 -6.03 -22.44 12.12
C VAL A 285 -7.37 -21.72 12.14
N THR A 286 -8.27 -22.06 11.20
CA THR A 286 -9.55 -21.38 11.01
C THR A 286 -10.74 -22.36 11.01
N PRO A 287 -11.01 -23.09 12.10
CA PRO A 287 -12.07 -24.12 12.13
C PRO A 287 -13.48 -23.54 11.92
N ASN A 288 -13.78 -22.33 12.44
CA ASN A 288 -15.10 -21.72 12.31
C ASN A 288 -15.33 -21.17 10.89
N LEU A 289 -14.32 -20.53 10.30
CA LEU A 289 -14.37 -20.07 8.91
C LEU A 289 -14.46 -21.27 7.95
N ASN A 290 -13.71 -22.34 8.20
CA ASN A 290 -13.79 -23.58 7.41
C ASN A 290 -15.20 -24.19 7.47
N ALA A 291 -15.85 -24.16 8.64
CA ALA A 291 -17.23 -24.60 8.80
C ALA A 291 -18.20 -23.68 8.04
N PHE A 292 -18.04 -22.36 8.13
CA PHE A 292 -18.88 -21.39 7.41
C PHE A 292 -18.77 -21.54 5.88
N ILE A 293 -17.58 -21.77 5.36
CA ILE A 293 -17.34 -21.97 3.91
C ILE A 293 -18.07 -23.21 3.37
N LYS A 294 -18.37 -24.22 4.21
CA LYS A 294 -19.15 -25.39 3.76
C LYS A 294 -20.58 -25.01 3.35
N GLU A 295 -21.15 -23.98 3.99
CA GLU A 295 -22.50 -23.45 3.74
C GLU A 295 -22.47 -22.24 2.77
N ALA A 296 -21.30 -21.73 2.41
CA ALA A 296 -21.08 -20.53 1.62
C ALA A 296 -20.34 -20.83 0.31
N SER A 297 -20.24 -19.83 -0.55
CA SER A 297 -19.47 -19.88 -1.79
C SER A 297 -18.12 -19.19 -1.58
N LEU A 298 -17.01 -19.90 -1.82
CA LEU A 298 -15.65 -19.43 -1.69
C LEU A 298 -15.04 -19.18 -3.07
N ALA A 299 -14.50 -17.99 -3.29
CA ALA A 299 -13.56 -17.71 -4.38
C ALA A 299 -12.13 -17.96 -3.88
N SER A 300 -11.51 -19.03 -4.35
CA SER A 300 -10.16 -19.42 -3.94
C SER A 300 -9.04 -18.62 -4.61
N GLU A 301 -9.36 -17.97 -5.72
CA GLU A 301 -8.43 -17.21 -6.57
C GLU A 301 -8.75 -15.70 -6.49
N ALA A 302 -9.19 -15.20 -5.33
CA ALA A 302 -9.36 -13.76 -5.14
C ALA A 302 -8.05 -13.13 -4.67
N TYR A 303 -7.73 -11.95 -5.22
CA TYR A 303 -6.50 -11.23 -4.96
C TYR A 303 -6.79 -9.89 -4.31
N ASN A 304 -5.93 -9.47 -3.39
CA ASN A 304 -5.94 -8.09 -2.95
C ASN A 304 -5.47 -7.18 -4.10
N GLN A 305 -6.01 -5.98 -4.15
CA GLN A 305 -5.67 -4.98 -5.17
C GLN A 305 -5.26 -3.65 -4.53
N THR A 306 -4.88 -3.69 -3.27
CA THR A 306 -4.54 -2.51 -2.48
C THR A 306 -3.22 -1.88 -2.93
N GLY A 307 -3.08 -0.59 -2.65
CA GLY A 307 -1.86 0.19 -2.81
C GLY A 307 -1.41 0.77 -1.47
N ALA A 308 -1.05 2.05 -1.45
CA ALA A 308 -0.53 2.74 -0.27
C ALA A 308 -1.54 2.87 0.89
N GLY A 309 -2.83 2.70 0.64
CA GLY A 309 -3.90 2.79 1.63
C GLY A 309 -4.23 1.46 2.33
N ASN A 310 -3.61 0.33 1.93
CA ASN A 310 -3.89 -1.00 2.52
C ASN A 310 -5.37 -1.24 2.81
N SER A 311 -5.77 -1.32 4.10
CA SER A 311 -7.15 -1.58 4.52
C SER A 311 -8.13 -0.56 3.95
N SER A 312 -7.78 0.73 3.90
CA SER A 312 -8.66 1.77 3.33
C SER A 312 -8.83 1.66 1.82
N ASP A 313 -7.83 1.15 1.10
CA ASP A 313 -7.94 0.84 -0.32
C ASP A 313 -8.84 -0.37 -0.57
N ALA A 314 -8.77 -1.40 0.30
CA ALA A 314 -9.68 -2.54 0.26
C ALA A 314 -11.14 -2.11 0.53
N GLU A 315 -11.35 -1.21 1.52
CA GLU A 315 -12.65 -0.58 1.79
C GLU A 315 -13.18 0.17 0.57
N PHE A 316 -12.29 0.91 -0.11
CA PHE A 316 -12.63 1.68 -1.30
C PHE A 316 -13.02 0.79 -2.48
N LEU A 317 -12.21 -0.23 -2.77
CA LEU A 317 -12.48 -1.23 -3.80
C LEU A 317 -13.83 -1.93 -3.55
N ALA A 318 -14.06 -2.40 -2.32
CA ALA A 318 -15.25 -3.18 -1.96
C ALA A 318 -16.54 -2.37 -1.88
N ASN A 319 -16.48 -1.04 -1.86
CA ASN A 319 -17.66 -0.17 -1.82
C ASN A 319 -17.85 0.67 -3.08
N ALA A 320 -16.76 1.15 -3.71
CA ALA A 320 -16.83 2.05 -4.86
C ALA A 320 -16.42 1.38 -6.18
N SER A 321 -15.72 0.24 -6.11
CA SER A 321 -15.20 -0.46 -7.31
C SER A 321 -14.25 0.39 -8.17
N PHE A 322 -13.55 1.36 -7.57
CA PHE A 322 -12.46 2.11 -8.19
C PHE A 322 -11.12 1.66 -7.64
N TYR A 323 -10.09 1.77 -8.46
CA TYR A 323 -8.74 1.36 -8.07
C TYR A 323 -8.13 2.36 -7.08
N PRO A 324 -7.19 1.91 -6.22
CA PRO A 324 -6.42 2.78 -5.33
C PRO A 324 -5.78 3.95 -6.09
N ALA A 325 -5.61 5.08 -5.42
CA ALA A 325 -5.00 6.26 -6.02
C ALA A 325 -3.60 5.95 -6.58
N ALA A 326 -3.25 6.58 -7.70
CA ALA A 326 -1.91 6.46 -8.30
C ALA A 326 -0.81 6.91 -7.33
N SER A 327 -1.11 7.89 -6.50
CA SER A 327 -0.21 8.42 -5.48
C SER A 327 -1.00 8.81 -4.23
N GLY A 328 -0.45 8.53 -3.05
CA GLY A 328 -1.14 8.72 -1.79
C GLY A 328 -2.31 7.76 -1.60
N VAL A 329 -3.21 8.10 -0.70
CA VAL A 329 -4.33 7.26 -0.27
C VAL A 329 -5.65 7.90 -0.70
N ALA A 330 -6.53 7.13 -1.35
CA ALA A 330 -7.80 7.62 -1.85
C ALA A 330 -8.68 8.23 -0.73
N PHE A 331 -8.74 7.59 0.42
CA PHE A 331 -9.51 8.04 1.58
C PHE A 331 -9.07 9.41 2.12
N THR A 332 -7.81 9.77 1.97
CA THR A 332 -7.30 11.08 2.41
C THR A 332 -7.39 12.14 1.32
N ARG A 333 -7.11 11.76 0.07
CA ARG A 333 -7.04 12.71 -1.05
C ARG A 333 -8.42 13.08 -1.61
N PHE A 334 -9.33 12.12 -1.65
CA PHE A 334 -10.55 12.22 -2.44
C PHE A 334 -11.84 12.07 -1.60
N ALA A 335 -11.75 12.23 -0.28
CA ALA A 335 -12.94 12.22 0.60
C ALA A 335 -13.91 13.38 0.36
N GLY A 336 -13.54 14.35 -0.47
CA GLY A 336 -14.41 15.44 -0.91
C GLY A 336 -15.20 15.15 -2.19
N ASN A 337 -14.89 14.04 -2.86
CA ASN A 337 -15.55 13.65 -4.10
C ASN A 337 -16.95 13.08 -3.84
N ARG A 338 -17.74 13.02 -4.89
CA ARG A 338 -19.07 12.42 -4.89
C ARG A 338 -19.05 11.08 -5.60
N TYR A 339 -19.46 10.04 -4.90
CA TYR A 339 -19.41 8.68 -5.38
C TYR A 339 -20.81 8.10 -5.62
N ALA A 340 -20.97 7.30 -6.66
CA ALA A 340 -22.10 6.41 -6.84
C ALA A 340 -21.70 5.00 -6.33
N ALA A 341 -21.29 4.91 -5.06
CA ALA A 341 -20.82 3.69 -4.44
C ALA A 341 -21.96 2.78 -3.98
N LEU A 342 -21.66 1.52 -3.67
CA LEU A 342 -22.65 0.53 -3.23
C LEU A 342 -23.51 1.00 -2.05
N PRO A 343 -22.95 1.64 -0.98
CA PRO A 343 -23.79 2.16 0.10
C PRO A 343 -24.83 3.17 -0.38
N LYS A 344 -24.44 4.05 -1.31
CA LYS A 344 -25.36 5.04 -1.90
C LYS A 344 -26.47 4.38 -2.71
N ALA A 345 -26.12 3.39 -3.55
CA ALA A 345 -27.12 2.66 -4.35
C ALA A 345 -28.12 1.90 -3.46
N LEU A 346 -27.63 1.28 -2.38
CA LEU A 346 -28.49 0.59 -1.41
C LEU A 346 -29.36 1.57 -0.60
N LEU A 347 -28.82 2.72 -0.21
CA LEU A 347 -29.57 3.77 0.46
C LEU A 347 -30.74 4.27 -0.42
N ASP A 348 -30.48 4.47 -1.71
CA ASP A 348 -31.51 4.90 -2.68
C ASP A 348 -32.61 3.84 -2.88
N CYS A 349 -32.30 2.55 -2.58
CA CYS A 349 -33.25 1.44 -2.55
C CYS A 349 -33.88 1.20 -1.17
N GLY A 350 -33.71 2.12 -0.21
CA GLY A 350 -34.38 2.07 1.10
C GLY A 350 -33.64 1.29 2.18
N TYR A 351 -32.38 0.87 1.95
CA TYR A 351 -31.56 0.25 2.99
C TYR A 351 -31.04 1.30 3.98
N ARG A 352 -30.97 0.92 5.26
CA ARG A 352 -30.13 1.66 6.22
C ARG A 352 -28.66 1.29 5.96
N THR A 353 -27.76 2.27 5.93
CA THR A 353 -26.36 2.00 5.59
C THR A 353 -25.42 2.41 6.71
N LEU A 354 -24.65 1.43 7.23
CA LEU A 354 -23.81 1.58 8.40
C LEU A 354 -22.39 1.08 8.10
N ALA A 355 -21.38 1.90 8.41
CA ALA A 355 -20.00 1.43 8.53
C ALA A 355 -19.68 1.24 10.01
N MET A 356 -18.93 0.19 10.36
CA MET A 356 -18.63 -0.18 11.75
C MET A 356 -17.15 -0.55 11.90
N HIS A 357 -16.46 0.10 12.85
CA HIS A 357 -15.04 -0.17 13.11
C HIS A 357 -14.64 0.14 14.54
N GLY A 358 -13.84 -0.74 15.15
CA GLY A 358 -13.42 -0.64 16.55
C GLY A 358 -12.32 0.39 16.86
N ASP A 359 -11.96 1.27 15.92
CA ASP A 359 -10.96 2.32 16.10
C ASP A 359 -11.53 3.73 15.81
N ARG A 360 -10.67 4.75 15.95
CA ARG A 360 -11.04 6.17 15.83
C ARG A 360 -11.44 6.53 14.39
N ALA A 361 -12.45 7.37 14.28
CA ALA A 361 -12.96 7.82 12.98
C ALA A 361 -11.94 8.60 12.13
N GLY A 362 -10.93 9.20 12.77
CA GLY A 362 -9.87 9.94 12.07
C GLY A 362 -8.87 9.03 11.36
N PHE A 363 -8.68 7.80 11.83
CA PHE A 363 -7.73 6.88 11.23
C PHE A 363 -8.17 6.53 9.79
N TRP A 364 -7.25 6.63 8.84
CA TRP A 364 -7.53 6.60 7.40
C TRP A 364 -8.57 7.63 6.92
N ASN A 365 -8.89 8.68 7.71
CA ASN A 365 -9.90 9.67 7.35
C ASN A 365 -11.31 9.08 7.11
N ARG A 366 -11.61 7.92 7.71
CA ARG A 366 -12.89 7.21 7.55
C ARG A 366 -14.11 8.07 7.87
N GLY A 367 -13.98 8.94 8.89
CA GLY A 367 -15.06 9.85 9.30
C GLY A 367 -15.54 10.82 8.20
N ARG A 368 -14.71 11.10 7.19
CA ARG A 368 -15.08 11.90 6.02
C ARG A 368 -15.42 11.04 4.81
N MET A 369 -14.70 9.93 4.63
CA MET A 369 -14.85 9.10 3.44
C MET A 369 -16.14 8.26 3.45
N TYR A 370 -16.53 7.68 4.58
CA TYR A 370 -17.75 6.87 4.62
C TYR A 370 -19.03 7.65 4.27
N PRO A 371 -19.25 8.87 4.80
CA PRO A 371 -20.36 9.71 4.31
C PRO A 371 -20.27 10.01 2.81
N ALA A 372 -19.07 10.24 2.26
CA ALA A 372 -18.89 10.48 0.83
C ALA A 372 -19.25 9.26 -0.03
N LEU A 373 -19.04 8.04 0.49
CA LEU A 373 -19.46 6.78 -0.14
C LEU A 373 -20.97 6.49 0.00
N GLY A 374 -21.70 7.24 0.84
CA GLY A 374 -23.14 7.07 1.04
C GLY A 374 -23.52 6.26 2.27
N PHE A 375 -22.63 6.06 3.25
CA PHE A 375 -23.02 5.54 4.55
C PHE A 375 -23.71 6.62 5.38
N GLU A 376 -24.91 6.32 5.88
CA GLU A 376 -25.67 7.22 6.76
C GLU A 376 -25.04 7.37 8.15
N ARG A 377 -24.44 6.27 8.64
CA ARG A 377 -23.83 6.25 9.97
C ARG A 377 -22.47 5.56 9.92
N PHE A 378 -21.52 6.14 10.65
CA PHE A 378 -20.26 5.50 10.98
C PHE A 378 -20.18 5.28 12.50
N ILE A 379 -20.23 4.01 12.90
CA ILE A 379 -20.07 3.55 14.27
C ILE A 379 -18.60 3.27 14.50
N SER A 380 -17.95 4.15 15.23
CA SER A 380 -16.50 4.12 15.50
C SER A 380 -16.24 3.85 16.98
N LYS A 381 -14.98 3.75 17.38
CA LYS A 381 -14.56 3.45 18.77
C LYS A 381 -15.32 4.23 19.85
N LYS A 382 -15.71 5.48 19.60
CA LYS A 382 -16.44 6.31 20.56
C LYS A 382 -17.87 5.84 20.83
N ASP A 383 -18.43 5.05 19.91
CA ASP A 383 -19.81 4.58 19.95
C ASP A 383 -19.91 3.19 20.61
N TYR A 384 -18.77 2.56 20.91
CA TYR A 384 -18.65 1.29 21.62
C TYR A 384 -18.24 1.50 23.07
N VAL A 385 -18.64 0.57 23.93
CA VAL A 385 -18.03 0.43 25.27
C VAL A 385 -16.65 -0.16 25.10
N ASN A 386 -15.61 0.57 25.48
CA ASN A 386 -14.22 0.11 25.37
C ASN A 386 -13.86 -0.82 26.57
N ASP A 387 -14.54 -1.96 26.66
CA ASP A 387 -14.38 -2.95 27.73
C ASP A 387 -13.20 -3.91 27.50
N GLU A 388 -12.77 -4.08 26.24
CA GLU A 388 -11.62 -4.92 25.92
C GLU A 388 -10.88 -4.37 24.70
N ALA A 389 -9.67 -3.82 24.91
CA ALA A 389 -8.80 -3.38 23.85
C ALA A 389 -7.63 -4.36 23.64
N ILE A 390 -7.29 -4.63 22.37
CA ILE A 390 -6.10 -5.38 21.94
C ILE A 390 -5.46 -4.63 20.77
N GLY A 391 -4.17 -4.34 20.87
CA GLY A 391 -3.47 -3.54 19.87
C GLY A 391 -4.05 -2.13 19.74
N MET A 392 -4.41 -1.72 18.53
CA MET A 392 -4.79 -0.35 18.20
C MET A 392 -6.17 0.06 18.70
N GLY A 393 -7.06 -0.89 18.96
CA GLY A 393 -8.45 -0.54 19.29
C GLY A 393 -9.21 -1.61 20.04
N LEU A 394 -10.53 -1.61 19.84
CA LEU A 394 -11.44 -2.58 20.44
C LEU A 394 -11.11 -3.99 19.92
N SER A 395 -11.10 -4.99 20.81
CA SER A 395 -10.88 -6.39 20.39
C SER A 395 -12.02 -6.88 19.48
N ASP A 396 -11.72 -7.81 18.56
CA ASP A 396 -12.75 -8.40 17.68
C ASP A 396 -13.84 -9.08 18.49
N LYS A 397 -13.53 -9.65 19.65
CA LYS A 397 -14.51 -10.22 20.60
C LYS A 397 -15.53 -9.18 21.05
N SER A 398 -15.07 -8.05 21.55
CA SER A 398 -15.95 -6.97 22.02
C SER A 398 -16.66 -6.28 20.86
N PHE A 399 -15.94 -6.05 19.75
CA PHE A 399 -16.49 -5.47 18.52
C PHE A 399 -17.67 -6.30 17.99
N PHE A 400 -17.51 -7.58 17.77
CA PHE A 400 -18.57 -8.44 17.26
C PHE A 400 -19.75 -8.56 18.21
N ARG A 401 -19.50 -8.74 19.51
CA ARG A 401 -20.57 -8.83 20.51
C ARG A 401 -21.45 -7.60 20.51
N GLN A 402 -20.86 -6.40 20.59
CA GLN A 402 -21.60 -5.15 20.64
C GLN A 402 -22.25 -4.84 19.26
N SER A 403 -21.60 -5.19 18.17
CA SER A 403 -22.15 -5.00 16.83
C SER A 403 -23.41 -5.84 16.61
N VAL A 404 -23.47 -7.09 17.07
CA VAL A 404 -24.70 -7.90 17.00
C VAL A 404 -25.83 -7.26 17.79
N GLU A 405 -25.57 -6.70 18.98
CA GLU A 405 -26.58 -5.99 19.78
C GLU A 405 -27.11 -4.74 19.07
N MET A 406 -26.24 -3.99 18.37
CA MET A 406 -26.63 -2.80 17.59
C MET A 406 -27.47 -3.21 16.38
N LEU A 407 -26.98 -4.18 15.59
CA LEU A 407 -27.65 -4.65 14.38
C LEU A 407 -29.02 -5.30 14.65
N SER A 408 -29.20 -5.92 15.83
CA SER A 408 -30.48 -6.50 16.22
C SER A 408 -31.59 -5.46 16.43
N LYS A 409 -31.22 -4.20 16.60
CA LYS A 409 -32.12 -3.05 16.81
C LYS A 409 -32.26 -2.19 15.56
N GLU A 410 -31.47 -2.46 14.49
CA GLU A 410 -31.47 -1.65 13.29
C GLU A 410 -32.69 -1.99 12.41
N PRO A 411 -33.38 -0.97 11.84
CA PRO A 411 -34.42 -1.21 10.85
C PRO A 411 -33.90 -2.00 9.65
N GLN A 412 -34.71 -2.96 9.16
CA GLN A 412 -34.37 -3.81 8.02
C GLN A 412 -35.13 -3.35 6.77
N PRO A 413 -34.56 -3.48 5.56
CA PRO A 413 -33.23 -4.03 5.30
C PRO A 413 -32.11 -3.03 5.63
N PHE A 414 -30.95 -3.55 6.03
CA PHE A 414 -29.76 -2.72 6.26
C PHE A 414 -28.54 -3.29 5.52
N TYR A 415 -27.59 -2.39 5.23
CA TYR A 415 -26.24 -2.72 4.84
C TYR A 415 -25.28 -2.35 5.99
N SER A 416 -24.59 -3.32 6.54
CA SER A 416 -23.53 -3.13 7.53
C SER A 416 -22.17 -3.53 6.94
N PHE A 417 -21.28 -2.57 6.82
CA PHE A 417 -19.89 -2.77 6.43
C PHE A 417 -19.02 -2.75 7.68
N MET A 418 -18.43 -3.88 8.01
CA MET A 418 -17.73 -4.11 9.28
C MET A 418 -16.25 -4.37 9.02
N VAL A 419 -15.36 -3.63 9.69
CA VAL A 419 -13.90 -3.79 9.57
C VAL A 419 -13.33 -4.27 10.89
N THR A 420 -12.69 -5.45 10.90
CA THR A 420 -12.00 -6.01 12.08
C THR A 420 -10.64 -5.36 12.31
N LEU A 421 -9.99 -5.61 13.44
CA LEU A 421 -8.76 -4.91 13.80
C LEU A 421 -7.73 -5.76 14.53
N THR A 422 -8.13 -6.79 15.28
CA THR A 422 -7.23 -7.46 16.23
C THR A 422 -6.08 -8.19 15.56
N SER A 423 -6.26 -8.67 14.32
CA SER A 423 -5.23 -9.32 13.51
C SER A 423 -4.32 -8.34 12.76
N HIS A 424 -4.13 -7.12 13.27
CA HIS A 424 -3.22 -6.13 12.69
C HIS A 424 -1.75 -6.45 13.03
N TYR A 425 -0.85 -6.17 12.07
CA TYR A 425 0.60 -6.25 12.29
C TYR A 425 1.01 -5.38 13.50
N PRO A 426 1.92 -5.83 14.39
CA PRO A 426 2.88 -6.94 14.25
C PRO A 426 2.35 -8.32 14.70
N PHE A 427 1.07 -8.51 15.00
CA PHE A 427 0.42 -9.75 15.45
C PHE A 427 0.86 -10.23 16.85
N SER A 428 1.94 -9.71 17.39
CA SER A 428 2.60 -10.17 18.64
C SER A 428 2.16 -9.41 19.88
N PHE A 429 0.96 -8.81 19.88
CA PHE A 429 0.40 -8.15 21.06
C PHE A 429 0.28 -9.16 22.20
N PRO A 430 0.88 -8.91 23.40
CA PRO A 430 0.90 -9.89 24.49
C PRO A 430 -0.50 -10.39 24.90
N LYS A 431 -1.48 -9.48 24.94
CA LYS A 431 -2.87 -9.81 25.28
C LYS A 431 -3.53 -10.70 24.23
N LEU A 432 -3.22 -10.47 22.94
CA LEU A 432 -3.69 -11.30 21.83
C LEU A 432 -3.13 -12.71 21.95
N LEU A 433 -1.80 -12.85 22.08
CA LEU A 433 -1.14 -14.15 22.16
C LEU A 433 -1.61 -14.95 23.38
N ALA A 434 -1.79 -14.29 24.53
CA ALA A 434 -2.33 -14.92 25.74
C ALA A 434 -3.76 -15.44 25.55
N GLN A 435 -4.57 -14.78 24.75
CA GLN A 435 -5.98 -15.15 24.52
C GLN A 435 -6.18 -16.05 23.30
N ALA A 436 -5.25 -16.12 22.36
CA ALA A 436 -5.40 -16.89 21.12
C ALA A 436 -5.61 -18.39 21.40
N GLY A 437 -4.89 -18.95 22.36
CA GLY A 437 -5.03 -20.36 22.72
C GLY A 437 -4.64 -21.34 21.62
N PHE A 438 -3.75 -20.94 20.72
CA PHE A 438 -3.29 -21.71 19.57
C PHE A 438 -1.78 -21.99 19.68
N ASP A 439 -1.45 -23.27 19.67
CA ASP A 439 -0.06 -23.70 19.65
C ASP A 439 0.47 -23.67 18.21
N THR A 440 1.43 -22.81 17.97
CA THR A 440 2.09 -22.64 16.66
C THR A 440 3.33 -23.53 16.47
N GLY A 441 3.67 -24.36 17.46
CA GLY A 441 4.78 -25.31 17.40
C GLY A 441 6.10 -24.62 17.09
N GLU A 442 6.81 -25.13 16.08
CA GLU A 442 8.12 -24.60 15.65
C GLU A 442 8.08 -23.15 15.14
N TYR A 443 6.91 -22.60 14.83
CA TYR A 443 6.74 -21.20 14.39
C TYR A 443 6.58 -20.22 15.55
N SER A 444 6.57 -20.71 16.80
CA SER A 444 6.45 -19.85 17.99
C SER A 444 7.58 -18.80 18.01
N GLY A 445 7.23 -17.56 18.37
CA GLY A 445 8.17 -16.43 18.41
C GLY A 445 8.54 -15.84 17.03
N THR A 446 8.02 -16.38 15.93
CA THR A 446 8.17 -15.81 14.59
C THR A 446 6.96 -14.91 14.25
N VAL A 447 7.13 -14.06 13.22
CA VAL A 447 6.00 -13.26 12.68
C VAL A 447 4.90 -14.18 12.17
N VAL A 448 5.25 -15.26 11.46
CA VAL A 448 4.29 -16.24 10.96
C VAL A 448 3.52 -16.89 12.12
N GLY A 449 4.20 -17.34 13.18
CA GLY A 449 3.53 -17.93 14.35
C GLY A 449 2.58 -16.95 15.05
N SER A 450 3.01 -15.70 15.21
CA SER A 450 2.17 -14.64 15.79
C SER A 450 0.94 -14.36 14.92
N TYR A 451 1.12 -14.34 13.60
CA TYR A 451 0.03 -14.20 12.63
C TYR A 451 -0.98 -15.34 12.72
N LEU A 452 -0.52 -16.60 12.75
CA LEU A 452 -1.40 -17.77 12.90
C LEU A 452 -2.23 -17.70 14.18
N SER A 453 -1.61 -17.25 15.29
CA SER A 453 -2.30 -17.02 16.57
C SER A 453 -3.36 -15.92 16.46
N ALA A 454 -3.04 -14.82 15.78
CA ALA A 454 -3.95 -13.70 15.57
C ALA A 454 -5.17 -14.11 14.73
N ILE A 455 -4.95 -14.87 13.66
CA ILE A 455 -6.03 -15.37 12.81
C ILE A 455 -6.88 -16.42 13.54
N HIS A 456 -6.26 -17.29 14.36
CA HIS A 456 -7.04 -18.24 15.17
C HIS A 456 -7.92 -17.52 16.20
N TYR A 457 -7.43 -16.43 16.79
CA TYR A 457 -8.23 -15.58 17.66
C TYR A 457 -9.43 -14.98 16.89
N PHE A 458 -9.17 -14.35 15.75
CA PHE A 458 -10.23 -13.83 14.88
C PHE A 458 -11.26 -14.92 14.54
N ASP A 459 -10.83 -16.10 14.11
CA ASP A 459 -11.70 -17.21 13.72
C ASP A 459 -12.64 -17.65 14.87
N ARG A 460 -12.13 -17.72 16.09
CA ARG A 460 -12.94 -18.03 17.26
C ARG A 460 -14.02 -16.97 17.48
N GLU A 461 -13.66 -15.69 17.40
CA GLU A 461 -14.60 -14.59 17.61
C GLU A 461 -15.59 -14.46 16.45
N PHE A 462 -15.15 -14.77 15.22
CA PHE A 462 -16.05 -14.91 14.06
C PHE A 462 -17.09 -16.03 14.29
N GLY A 463 -16.68 -17.17 14.82
CA GLY A 463 -17.61 -18.24 15.19
C GLY A 463 -18.64 -17.79 16.22
N ALA A 464 -18.23 -16.99 17.21
CA ALA A 464 -19.13 -16.39 18.19
C ALA A 464 -20.07 -15.36 17.54
N PHE A 465 -19.58 -14.54 16.60
CA PHE A 465 -20.37 -13.59 15.82
C PHE A 465 -21.48 -14.28 15.03
N ILE A 466 -21.17 -15.34 14.29
CA ILE A 466 -22.17 -16.11 13.52
C ILE A 466 -23.23 -16.72 14.45
N LYS A 467 -22.82 -17.26 15.62
CA LYS A 467 -23.78 -17.73 16.63
C LYS A 467 -24.66 -16.59 17.16
N GLY A 468 -24.07 -15.42 17.38
CA GLY A 468 -24.78 -14.21 17.79
C GLY A 468 -25.84 -13.78 16.77
N LEU A 469 -25.50 -13.75 15.48
CA LEU A 469 -26.45 -13.43 14.40
C LEU A 469 -27.59 -14.47 14.32
N LYS A 470 -27.27 -15.76 14.47
CA LYS A 470 -28.30 -16.82 14.51
C LYS A 470 -29.25 -16.62 15.70
N LYS A 471 -28.72 -16.32 16.88
CA LYS A 471 -29.52 -16.04 18.09
C LYS A 471 -30.40 -14.80 17.95
N ALA A 472 -29.89 -13.76 17.25
CA ALA A 472 -30.63 -12.52 16.99
C ALA A 472 -31.65 -12.65 15.83
N GLY A 473 -31.74 -13.80 15.16
CA GLY A 473 -32.62 -14.00 14.01
C GLY A 473 -32.21 -13.19 12.77
N LEU A 474 -30.94 -12.76 12.70
CA LEU A 474 -30.39 -11.99 11.59
C LEU A 474 -29.71 -12.87 10.53
N TYR A 475 -29.18 -14.04 10.90
CA TYR A 475 -28.41 -14.91 10.00
C TYR A 475 -29.18 -15.30 8.75
N ASP A 476 -30.40 -15.83 8.91
CA ASP A 476 -31.23 -16.28 7.78
C ASP A 476 -31.85 -15.14 6.97
N LYS A 477 -31.76 -13.91 7.47
CA LYS A 477 -32.25 -12.70 6.81
C LYS A 477 -31.15 -11.88 6.15
N SER A 478 -29.90 -12.34 6.20
CA SER A 478 -28.77 -11.54 5.75
C SER A 478 -27.92 -12.29 4.72
N VAL A 479 -27.55 -11.61 3.65
CA VAL A 479 -26.37 -11.97 2.86
C VAL A 479 -25.14 -11.63 3.69
N ILE A 480 -24.24 -12.59 3.87
CA ILE A 480 -22.98 -12.38 4.59
C ILE A 480 -21.84 -12.55 3.60
N ALA A 481 -21.11 -11.48 3.32
CA ALA A 481 -19.87 -11.50 2.56
C ALA A 481 -18.68 -11.25 3.49
N LEU A 482 -17.61 -12.02 3.31
CA LEU A 482 -16.37 -11.88 4.07
C LEU A 482 -15.20 -11.89 3.11
N TYR A 483 -14.23 -11.00 3.30
CA TYR A 483 -12.99 -11.00 2.54
C TYR A 483 -11.81 -10.53 3.38
N GLY A 484 -10.60 -10.98 3.00
CA GLY A 484 -9.36 -10.43 3.54
C GLY A 484 -8.98 -9.16 2.78
N ASP A 485 -8.42 -8.18 3.47
CA ASP A 485 -8.14 -6.87 2.88
C ASP A 485 -6.80 -6.82 2.12
N HIS A 486 -5.72 -7.31 2.71
CA HIS A 486 -4.38 -7.26 2.11
C HIS A 486 -3.44 -8.34 2.64
N ASN A 487 -2.19 -8.32 2.16
CA ASN A 487 -1.14 -9.21 2.64
C ASN A 487 -0.78 -8.92 4.11
N ALA A 488 -0.58 -9.99 4.87
CA ALA A 488 -0.17 -9.97 6.27
C ALA A 488 1.34 -10.14 6.44
N ILE A 489 1.88 -11.22 5.84
CA ILE A 489 3.27 -11.62 6.04
C ILE A 489 4.20 -10.80 5.15
N PRO A 490 5.17 -10.08 5.75
CA PRO A 490 6.14 -9.32 4.99
C PRO A 490 7.06 -10.26 4.19
N ARG A 491 7.53 -9.80 3.03
CA ARG A 491 8.35 -10.63 2.14
C ARG A 491 9.69 -11.06 2.75
N TRP A 492 10.23 -10.29 3.68
CA TRP A 492 11.49 -10.65 4.35
C TRP A 492 11.35 -11.88 5.27
N ASP A 493 10.11 -12.23 5.71
CA ASP A 493 9.83 -13.47 6.48
C ASP A 493 9.41 -14.65 5.58
N SER A 494 9.58 -14.50 4.27
CA SER A 494 9.32 -15.58 3.30
C SER A 494 10.00 -16.91 3.61
N PRO A 495 11.23 -16.99 4.21
CA PRO A 495 11.81 -18.27 4.59
C PRO A 495 10.98 -19.07 5.61
N THR A 496 10.39 -18.40 6.60
CA THR A 496 9.50 -19.03 7.58
C THR A 496 8.20 -19.51 6.92
N LEU A 497 7.62 -18.67 6.05
CA LEU A 497 6.43 -19.02 5.29
C LEU A 497 6.67 -20.17 4.31
N SER A 498 7.85 -20.22 3.68
CA SER A 498 8.25 -21.33 2.79
C SER A 498 8.29 -22.66 3.53
N ARG A 499 8.79 -22.68 4.75
CA ARG A 499 8.77 -23.90 5.59
C ARG A 499 7.36 -24.33 5.95
N LEU A 500 6.50 -23.37 6.30
CA LEU A 500 5.10 -23.65 6.67
C LEU A 500 4.31 -24.25 5.51
N LEU A 501 4.45 -23.71 4.31
CA LEU A 501 3.62 -24.05 3.16
C LEU A 501 4.28 -25.04 2.18
N GLY A 502 5.58 -25.34 2.35
CA GLY A 502 6.32 -26.18 1.41
C GLY A 502 6.52 -25.54 0.03
N ILE A 503 6.40 -24.20 -0.07
CA ILE A 503 6.50 -23.45 -1.32
C ILE A 503 7.74 -22.54 -1.26
N ASP A 504 8.55 -22.55 -2.31
CA ASP A 504 9.73 -21.68 -2.41
C ASP A 504 9.34 -20.25 -2.79
N PHE A 505 9.15 -19.37 -1.81
CA PHE A 505 8.80 -17.96 -2.00
C PHE A 505 9.99 -17.06 -2.39
N THR A 506 11.17 -17.60 -2.63
CA THR A 506 12.25 -16.85 -3.31
C THR A 506 11.90 -16.59 -4.77
N LYS A 507 11.04 -17.42 -5.36
CA LYS A 507 10.53 -17.26 -6.73
C LYS A 507 9.38 -16.26 -6.77
N ASP A 508 9.49 -15.23 -7.60
CA ASP A 508 8.53 -14.14 -7.70
C ASP A 508 7.09 -14.61 -8.03
N HIS A 509 6.92 -15.61 -8.90
CA HIS A 509 5.59 -16.12 -9.24
C HIS A 509 4.90 -16.81 -8.06
N HIS A 510 5.64 -17.50 -7.19
CA HIS A 510 5.06 -18.11 -5.99
C HIS A 510 4.54 -17.05 -5.00
N TRP A 511 5.12 -15.85 -4.99
CA TRP A 511 4.62 -14.77 -4.13
C TRP A 511 3.17 -14.38 -4.43
N ARG A 512 2.68 -14.65 -5.67
CA ARG A 512 1.28 -14.42 -6.04
C ARG A 512 0.32 -15.30 -5.24
N TYR A 513 0.76 -16.47 -4.81
CA TYR A 513 -0.06 -17.34 -3.95
C TYR A 513 -0.44 -16.67 -2.63
N VAL A 514 0.50 -15.98 -1.99
CA VAL A 514 0.23 -15.28 -0.71
C VAL A 514 -0.45 -13.92 -0.87
N GLN A 515 -0.58 -13.42 -2.10
CA GLN A 515 -1.40 -12.23 -2.38
C GLN A 515 -2.90 -12.56 -2.50
N ARG A 516 -3.26 -13.83 -2.43
CA ARG A 516 -4.66 -14.24 -2.41
C ARG A 516 -5.28 -13.97 -1.06
N VAL A 517 -6.50 -13.46 -1.11
CA VAL A 517 -7.37 -13.26 0.06
C VAL A 517 -8.63 -14.11 -0.10
N PRO A 518 -9.19 -14.69 0.97
CA PRO A 518 -10.45 -15.38 0.84
C PRO A 518 -11.56 -14.37 0.53
N LEU A 519 -12.43 -14.70 -0.43
CA LEU A 519 -13.69 -14.00 -0.66
C LEU A 519 -14.81 -15.02 -0.54
N VAL A 520 -15.65 -14.87 0.46
CA VAL A 520 -16.71 -15.80 0.84
C VAL A 520 -18.05 -15.09 0.80
N ILE A 521 -19.03 -15.65 0.11
CA ILE A 521 -20.40 -15.11 0.09
C ILE A 521 -21.37 -16.20 0.49
N ASN A 522 -22.15 -15.94 1.55
CA ASN A 522 -23.25 -16.77 2.00
C ASN A 522 -24.58 -16.07 1.72
N VAL A 523 -25.46 -16.76 1.00
CA VAL A 523 -26.85 -16.35 0.78
C VAL A 523 -27.74 -17.44 1.38
N PRO A 524 -28.32 -17.22 2.56
CA PRO A 524 -29.11 -18.25 3.22
C PRO A 524 -30.28 -18.74 2.36
N GLY A 525 -30.47 -20.05 2.34
CA GLY A 525 -31.51 -20.69 1.51
C GLY A 525 -31.15 -20.88 0.04
N VAL A 526 -30.03 -20.31 -0.41
CA VAL A 526 -29.48 -20.54 -1.74
C VAL A 526 -28.34 -21.54 -1.63
N LYS A 527 -28.44 -22.65 -2.38
CA LYS A 527 -27.27 -23.53 -2.56
C LYS A 527 -26.13 -22.70 -3.12
N LYS A 528 -24.87 -23.15 -2.90
CA LYS A 528 -23.67 -22.44 -3.35
C LYS A 528 -23.87 -21.74 -4.69
N LEU A 529 -23.59 -20.46 -4.73
CA LEU A 529 -23.66 -19.66 -5.95
C LEU A 529 -22.77 -20.30 -7.03
N ALA A 530 -23.31 -20.51 -8.20
CA ALA A 530 -22.61 -21.15 -9.29
C ALA A 530 -21.76 -20.12 -10.04
N TRP A 531 -20.52 -19.95 -9.63
CA TRP A 531 -19.50 -19.26 -10.43
C TRP A 531 -18.29 -20.15 -10.68
N ASN A 532 -17.44 -19.76 -11.59
CA ASN A 532 -16.18 -20.48 -11.82
C ASN A 532 -15.22 -20.21 -10.66
N GLN A 533 -15.16 -21.10 -9.67
CA GLN A 533 -14.36 -20.98 -8.47
C GLN A 533 -12.83 -20.89 -8.73
N LYS A 534 -12.36 -21.24 -9.93
CA LYS A 534 -10.95 -21.16 -10.33
C LYS A 534 -10.60 -19.89 -11.10
N MET A 535 -11.54 -18.98 -11.21
CA MET A 535 -11.34 -17.70 -11.90
C MET A 535 -10.64 -16.71 -10.99
N ALA A 536 -9.69 -15.96 -11.55
CA ALA A 536 -9.06 -14.85 -10.83
C ALA A 536 -10.08 -13.73 -10.58
N LEU A 537 -10.22 -13.30 -9.34
CA LEU A 537 -11.13 -12.26 -8.91
C LEU A 537 -10.37 -11.19 -8.12
N GLY A 538 -10.90 -9.97 -8.12
CA GLY A 538 -10.39 -8.88 -7.30
C GLY A 538 -11.47 -8.27 -6.40
N LEU A 539 -11.06 -7.48 -5.42
CA LEU A 539 -12.01 -6.79 -4.53
C LEU A 539 -12.90 -5.80 -5.27
N ALA A 540 -12.44 -5.27 -6.41
CA ALA A 540 -13.23 -4.41 -7.29
C ALA A 540 -14.49 -5.09 -7.86
N ASN A 541 -14.53 -6.44 -7.88
CA ASN A 541 -15.70 -7.19 -8.35
C ASN A 541 -16.84 -7.27 -7.32
N LEU A 542 -16.55 -6.98 -6.03
CA LEU A 542 -17.48 -7.22 -4.93
C LEU A 542 -18.71 -6.31 -4.97
N PRO A 543 -18.62 -4.98 -5.17
CA PRO A 543 -19.80 -4.10 -5.12
C PRO A 543 -20.88 -4.49 -6.12
N ARG A 544 -20.49 -4.73 -7.37
CA ARG A 544 -21.42 -5.13 -8.43
C ARG A 544 -22.03 -6.48 -8.17
N THR A 545 -21.24 -7.44 -7.68
CA THR A 545 -21.73 -8.77 -7.29
C THR A 545 -22.81 -8.68 -6.21
N LEU A 546 -22.56 -7.90 -5.16
CA LEU A 546 -23.51 -7.76 -4.05
C LEU A 546 -24.78 -7.02 -4.48
N ALA A 547 -24.64 -5.96 -5.28
CA ALA A 547 -25.79 -5.25 -5.84
C ALA A 547 -26.66 -6.20 -6.72
N LEU A 548 -26.03 -7.00 -7.58
CA LEU A 548 -26.69 -7.98 -8.42
C LEU A 548 -27.50 -8.99 -7.59
N LEU A 549 -26.91 -9.55 -6.53
CA LEU A 549 -27.59 -10.50 -5.63
C LEU A 549 -28.78 -9.88 -4.94
N LEU A 550 -28.73 -8.60 -4.59
CA LEU A 550 -29.78 -7.85 -3.90
C LEU A 550 -30.82 -7.26 -4.85
N GLY A 551 -30.69 -7.44 -6.17
CA GLY A 551 -31.61 -6.88 -7.16
C GLY A 551 -31.48 -5.35 -7.30
N VAL A 552 -30.32 -4.78 -6.97
CA VAL A 552 -30.05 -3.34 -7.02
C VAL A 552 -29.22 -3.02 -8.26
N ASP A 553 -29.65 -2.03 -9.01
CA ASP A 553 -28.89 -1.51 -10.14
C ASP A 553 -27.68 -0.74 -9.66
N PHE A 554 -26.50 -1.21 -10.04
CA PHE A 554 -25.22 -0.59 -9.73
C PHE A 554 -24.51 -0.22 -11.02
N GLU A 555 -24.76 0.99 -11.51
CA GLU A 555 -24.21 1.54 -12.75
C GLU A 555 -22.90 2.31 -12.48
N SER A 556 -22.06 1.85 -11.58
CA SER A 556 -20.83 2.52 -11.19
C SER A 556 -19.68 1.52 -11.02
N GLY A 557 -18.46 2.08 -10.95
CA GLY A 557 -17.25 1.30 -10.73
C GLY A 557 -16.65 0.70 -11.99
N LEU A 558 -15.50 0.05 -11.83
CA LEU A 558 -14.69 -0.49 -12.92
C LEU A 558 -14.52 -2.02 -12.85
N GLY A 559 -15.02 -2.66 -11.80
CA GLY A 559 -15.07 -4.11 -11.67
C GLY A 559 -16.33 -4.69 -12.32
N SER A 560 -16.23 -5.88 -12.90
CA SER A 560 -17.38 -6.70 -13.29
C SER A 560 -17.92 -7.49 -12.09
N ASP A 561 -19.11 -8.07 -12.20
CA ASP A 561 -19.54 -9.06 -11.21
C ASP A 561 -18.77 -10.39 -11.38
N ILE A 562 -18.82 -11.22 -10.33
CA ILE A 562 -18.08 -12.49 -10.32
C ILE A 562 -18.65 -13.57 -11.24
N PHE A 563 -19.85 -13.42 -11.77
CA PHE A 563 -20.46 -14.39 -12.67
C PHE A 563 -20.07 -14.14 -14.13
N ASP A 564 -19.68 -12.90 -14.47
CA ASP A 564 -19.27 -12.46 -15.81
C ASP A 564 -17.75 -12.19 -15.94
N ALA A 565 -16.97 -12.42 -14.88
CA ALA A 565 -15.56 -12.03 -14.82
C ALA A 565 -14.60 -13.02 -15.53
N ALA A 566 -15.08 -14.02 -16.29
CA ALA A 566 -14.26 -15.12 -16.82
C ALA A 566 -13.02 -14.69 -17.61
N GLU A 567 -13.07 -13.56 -18.28
CA GLU A 567 -11.97 -12.99 -19.09
C GLU A 567 -11.50 -11.61 -18.58
N ALA A 568 -12.08 -11.14 -17.46
CA ALA A 568 -11.69 -9.86 -16.89
C ALA A 568 -10.35 -9.97 -16.14
N PRO A 569 -9.41 -9.03 -16.35
CA PRO A 569 -8.15 -9.05 -15.60
C PRO A 569 -8.36 -8.57 -14.16
N VAL A 570 -7.70 -9.22 -13.22
CA VAL A 570 -7.49 -8.66 -11.87
C VAL A 570 -6.34 -7.68 -11.95
N ILE A 571 -6.63 -6.40 -11.89
CA ILE A 571 -5.68 -5.32 -12.10
C ILE A 571 -5.07 -4.90 -10.77
N PHE A 572 -3.75 -4.83 -10.70
CA PHE A 572 -3.02 -4.28 -9.57
C PHE A 572 -2.60 -2.84 -9.85
N ARG A 573 -2.43 -2.03 -8.79
CA ARG A 573 -2.13 -0.59 -8.91
C ARG A 573 -0.85 -0.30 -9.70
N ASN A 574 0.13 -1.19 -9.68
CA ASN A 574 1.38 -1.07 -10.45
C ASN A 574 1.25 -1.44 -11.94
N GLY A 575 0.04 -1.64 -12.45
CA GLY A 575 -0.24 -1.99 -13.83
C GLY A 575 0.00 -3.47 -14.20
N SER A 576 0.47 -4.29 -13.25
CA SER A 576 0.46 -5.74 -13.45
C SER A 576 -0.96 -6.29 -13.28
N TYR A 577 -1.22 -7.49 -13.79
CA TYR A 577 -2.55 -8.10 -13.68
C TYR A 577 -2.49 -9.62 -13.76
N VAL A 578 -3.57 -10.25 -13.29
CA VAL A 578 -3.82 -11.68 -13.48
C VAL A 578 -5.02 -11.84 -14.39
N VAL A 579 -4.88 -12.66 -15.44
CA VAL A 579 -5.98 -13.08 -16.30
C VAL A 579 -5.97 -14.60 -16.41
N GLY A 580 -7.10 -15.23 -16.04
CA GLY A 580 -7.12 -16.66 -15.81
C GLY A 580 -6.05 -17.08 -14.79
N LYS A 581 -5.07 -17.88 -15.23
CA LYS A 581 -3.91 -18.30 -14.41
C LYS A 581 -2.58 -17.66 -14.83
N ILE A 582 -2.62 -16.62 -15.63
CA ILE A 582 -1.42 -15.94 -16.13
C ILE A 582 -1.26 -14.61 -15.40
N PHE A 583 -0.11 -14.44 -14.78
CA PHE A 583 0.35 -13.16 -14.23
C PHE A 583 1.18 -12.43 -15.28
N VAL A 584 0.75 -11.22 -15.61
CA VAL A 584 1.41 -10.35 -16.59
C VAL A 584 2.01 -9.15 -15.88
N GLU A 585 3.26 -8.89 -16.15
CA GLU A 585 4.04 -7.80 -15.55
C GLU A 585 4.62 -6.90 -16.66
N PRO A 586 3.87 -5.88 -17.10
CA PRO A 586 4.26 -5.04 -18.24
C PRO A 586 5.61 -4.34 -18.07
N ALA A 587 5.93 -3.90 -16.84
CA ALA A 587 7.20 -3.25 -16.54
C ALA A 587 8.42 -4.14 -16.82
N LYS A 588 8.26 -5.47 -16.71
CA LYS A 588 9.29 -6.47 -17.02
C LYS A 588 9.12 -7.12 -18.39
N LYS A 589 8.04 -6.80 -19.13
CA LYS A 589 7.63 -7.50 -20.35
C LYS A 589 7.58 -9.02 -20.14
N SER A 590 6.95 -9.45 -19.05
CA SER A 590 6.89 -10.85 -18.60
C SER A 590 5.45 -11.29 -18.47
N ALA A 591 5.18 -12.53 -18.90
CA ALA A 591 3.94 -13.25 -18.64
C ALA A 591 4.30 -14.66 -18.16
N VAL A 592 3.75 -15.07 -17.01
CA VAL A 592 4.06 -16.37 -16.41
C VAL A 592 2.82 -17.02 -15.82
N HIS A 593 2.75 -18.32 -15.89
CA HIS A 593 1.71 -19.08 -15.20
C HIS A 593 1.93 -19.03 -13.68
N VAL A 594 0.92 -18.61 -12.91
CA VAL A 594 1.05 -18.31 -11.48
C VAL A 594 1.47 -19.51 -10.61
N GLU A 595 1.13 -20.73 -11.00
CA GLU A 595 1.45 -21.94 -10.22
C GLU A 595 2.78 -22.57 -10.66
N SER A 596 2.98 -22.73 -11.98
CA SER A 596 4.17 -23.45 -12.52
C SER A 596 5.37 -22.56 -12.78
N GLY A 597 5.17 -21.23 -12.89
CA GLY A 597 6.21 -20.28 -13.31
C GLY A 597 6.58 -20.39 -14.78
N GLU A 598 5.85 -21.20 -15.57
CA GLU A 598 6.10 -21.36 -17.00
C GLU A 598 5.89 -20.05 -17.74
N ALA A 599 6.90 -19.63 -18.51
CA ALA A 599 6.82 -18.40 -19.30
C ALA A 599 5.81 -18.52 -20.44
N ARG A 600 5.12 -17.44 -20.71
CA ARG A 600 4.21 -17.25 -21.86
C ARG A 600 4.72 -16.11 -22.72
N ASP A 601 4.32 -16.11 -23.99
CA ASP A 601 4.64 -15.00 -24.87
C ASP A 601 3.92 -13.73 -24.41
N TYR A 602 4.70 -12.75 -23.95
CA TYR A 602 4.16 -11.47 -23.50
C TYR A 602 3.42 -10.72 -24.60
N ALA A 603 3.83 -10.89 -25.88
CA ALA A 603 3.19 -10.20 -27.01
C ALA A 603 1.70 -10.55 -27.15
N ALA A 604 1.30 -11.76 -26.74
CA ALA A 604 -0.09 -12.19 -26.76
C ALA A 604 -1.01 -11.39 -25.81
N TYR A 605 -0.43 -10.63 -24.88
CA TYR A 605 -1.16 -9.83 -23.87
C TYR A 605 -1.09 -8.33 -24.13
N ALA A 606 -0.64 -7.90 -25.32
CA ALA A 606 -0.43 -6.48 -25.63
C ALA A 606 -1.74 -5.67 -25.54
N GLU A 607 -2.82 -6.17 -26.16
CA GLU A 607 -4.14 -5.53 -26.13
C GLU A 607 -4.70 -5.43 -24.70
N MET A 608 -4.62 -6.53 -23.93
CA MET A 608 -5.06 -6.56 -22.53
C MET A 608 -4.24 -5.58 -21.68
N THR A 609 -2.94 -5.48 -21.91
CA THR A 609 -2.06 -4.53 -21.21
C THR A 609 -2.49 -3.07 -21.49
N GLU A 610 -2.85 -2.74 -22.72
CA GLU A 610 -3.35 -1.41 -23.05
C GLU A 610 -4.71 -1.14 -22.39
N ARG A 611 -5.61 -2.12 -22.39
CA ARG A 611 -6.89 -2.02 -21.69
C ARG A 611 -6.70 -1.79 -20.19
N VAL A 612 -5.80 -2.53 -19.54
CA VAL A 612 -5.47 -2.36 -18.11
C VAL A 612 -4.95 -0.95 -17.85
N ARG A 613 -4.04 -0.44 -18.70
CA ARG A 613 -3.51 0.90 -18.58
C ARG A 613 -4.60 1.97 -18.69
N LYS A 614 -5.49 1.85 -19.68
CA LYS A 614 -6.62 2.76 -19.86
C LYS A 614 -7.59 2.71 -18.66
N THR A 615 -7.86 1.52 -18.13
CA THR A 615 -8.72 1.36 -16.94
C THR A 615 -8.17 2.12 -15.74
N LEU A 616 -6.86 2.00 -15.49
CA LEU A 616 -6.20 2.71 -14.39
C LEU A 616 -6.17 4.23 -14.61
N ASP A 617 -5.91 4.68 -15.85
CA ASP A 617 -5.91 6.10 -16.22
C ASP A 617 -7.31 6.72 -16.03
N VAL A 618 -8.36 6.02 -16.46
CA VAL A 618 -9.75 6.47 -16.27
C VAL A 618 -10.11 6.50 -14.78
N SER A 619 -9.73 5.47 -14.00
CA SER A 619 -9.91 5.48 -12.54
C SER A 619 -9.27 6.69 -11.89
N ASP A 620 -8.02 6.98 -12.24
CA ASP A 620 -7.28 8.12 -11.70
C ASP A 620 -7.94 9.46 -12.07
N LYS A 621 -8.34 9.64 -13.33
CA LYS A 621 -9.02 10.87 -13.76
C LYS A 621 -10.38 11.06 -13.10
N ILE A 622 -11.16 9.98 -12.93
CA ILE A 622 -12.44 10.05 -12.20
C ILE A 622 -12.21 10.56 -10.78
N LEU A 623 -11.20 10.03 -10.09
CA LEU A 623 -10.88 10.45 -8.72
C LEU A 623 -10.31 11.87 -8.65
N GLU A 624 -9.36 12.19 -9.53
CA GLU A 624 -8.67 13.49 -9.51
C GLU A 624 -9.58 14.67 -9.85
N TYR A 625 -10.59 14.47 -10.70
CA TYR A 625 -11.45 15.54 -11.20
C TYR A 625 -12.91 15.44 -10.72
N ASP A 626 -13.24 14.53 -9.80
CA ASP A 626 -14.60 14.29 -9.29
C ASP A 626 -15.61 14.12 -10.45
N LEU A 627 -15.32 13.17 -11.36
CA LEU A 627 -16.07 13.06 -12.61
C LEU A 627 -17.38 12.29 -12.52
N MET A 628 -17.60 11.48 -11.46
CA MET A 628 -18.81 10.65 -11.37
C MET A 628 -20.12 11.44 -11.56
N PRO A 629 -20.30 12.65 -10.96
CA PRO A 629 -21.49 13.43 -11.19
C PRO A 629 -21.67 13.94 -12.63
N LYS A 630 -20.58 14.01 -13.40
CA LYS A 630 -20.61 14.45 -14.79
C LYS A 630 -20.83 13.30 -15.77
N ILE A 631 -20.32 12.09 -15.43
CA ILE A 631 -20.47 10.88 -16.23
C ILE A 631 -21.89 10.32 -16.10
N LEU A 632 -22.45 10.28 -14.88
CA LEU A 632 -23.77 9.69 -14.61
C LEU A 632 -24.94 10.65 -14.84
N ARG A 633 -24.70 11.91 -15.21
CA ARG A 633 -25.78 12.80 -15.64
C ARG A 633 -26.29 12.36 -17.01
N LYS A 634 -27.44 11.66 -16.99
CA LYS A 634 -28.30 11.49 -18.16
C LYS A 634 -29.05 12.75 -18.48
#